data_04c05c8d2bd45a1afa9ca2222a34939b
#
_entry.id   04c05c8d2bd45a1afa9ca2222a34939b
#
_cell.length_a   1.000
_cell.length_b   1.000
_cell.length_c   1.000
_cell.angle_alpha   90.00
_cell.angle_beta   90.00
_cell.angle_gamma   90.00
#
_symmetry.space_group_name_H-M   'P 1'
#
loop_
_entity.id
_entity.type
_entity.pdbx_description
1 polymer ?
#
loop_
_entity_poly.entity_id
_entity_poly.type
_entity_poly.pdbx_seq_one_letter_code
_entity_poly.pdbx_strand_id
1 'polypeptide(L)'
;MKFQHFLKALLLGCLAVTPTAAIASADTLTLQEVTVSAIKQGSDVQRHALSATDIGRAAIERNAVSGAKTAADLIPNIFIPDYGSRMTSTIYVRGLGTRIDQPTMGLNIDNVPIICKENYDFNLMDIAKVEMLRGPQSTLFGRNTMAGVMNIYTLSPLNYSGTRALLEYGSHNAYQLGAAHYAKLSRNLGLSVNVLHHATDGEFTNEYNHRKTDWEKQTGGRIKLEWMGDNGLYVSNMFSLTHSRQGGYAYEQEGTGYIAYNDTCFYRRTSLLDGLTVKRDFGHFSLSSITSYQYLNDNMTLDQDFTAEPYFTLTQKRKEHAFTEDLIARSKGNGAYRWLVGAFGFYRHYDMTSPVTFKDKGISQLIEFHRNMSLPSYPISWDSRQFVLGSDFVNRTFGTALYHQSTYRVGAFTFDAGLRLEYEHATLNYHSETHTGYTIISAATGEIYAHENIDINDRGKLKKDFFELLPKFAATYHFGDFGFESAYFSIARGCKSGGFNTQMFSDVLQQKLMGIMGIGAGYDINEVVAYKPESAWNYELGARFNFLNHRITGNVSAFYMYCRDRQLTVFPDGTTTGRVMTNAGTTRSIGCEVAVNVNPGQGSLFQISYGYTNAKFVKYNDGKADYAHCFVPYSPSHTLFVQALHEFKFHRNRTWLKSLTIESNVRGIGEIYWNEENSIRQPFYALLGASATLAGEHYALELWGKNITATRYHSFYFVSIGHTFLQRGHGATMGATLRLNF
;
A
#
# COMPACT_ATOMS: atom_id res chain seq x y z
N MET A 1 -12.34 -32.17 -12.54
CA MET A 1 -13.77 -32.21 -12.16
C MET A 1 -14.36 -30.83 -11.89
N LYS A 2 -13.69 -29.92 -11.14
CA LYS A 2 -14.18 -28.56 -10.86
C LYS A 2 -14.28 -27.64 -12.10
N PHE A 3 -13.39 -27.79 -13.09
CA PHE A 3 -13.38 -27.00 -14.32
C PHE A 3 -14.62 -27.28 -15.22
N GLN A 4 -15.09 -28.52 -15.29
CA GLN A 4 -16.30 -28.87 -16.04
C GLN A 4 -17.58 -28.30 -15.40
N HIS A 5 -17.60 -28.13 -14.07
CA HIS A 5 -18.72 -27.51 -13.36
C HIS A 5 -18.74 -26.00 -13.55
N PHE A 6 -17.57 -25.36 -13.61
CA PHE A 6 -17.41 -23.93 -13.92
C PHE A 6 -17.88 -23.62 -15.36
N LEU A 7 -17.47 -24.43 -16.33
CA LEU A 7 -17.90 -24.26 -17.73
C LEU A 7 -19.43 -24.44 -17.91
N LYS A 8 -20.04 -25.37 -17.16
CA LYS A 8 -21.50 -25.55 -17.14
C LYS A 8 -22.21 -24.37 -16.44
N ALA A 9 -21.67 -23.81 -15.37
CA ALA A 9 -22.20 -22.64 -14.72
C ALA A 9 -22.10 -21.40 -15.62
N LEU A 10 -21.01 -21.27 -16.37
CA LEU A 10 -20.79 -20.18 -17.35
C LEU A 10 -21.83 -20.26 -18.49
N LEU A 11 -22.11 -21.47 -19.01
CA LEU A 11 -23.11 -21.70 -20.05
C LEU A 11 -24.55 -21.52 -19.57
N LEU A 12 -24.87 -21.89 -18.35
CA LEU A 12 -26.21 -21.71 -17.75
C LEU A 12 -26.47 -20.23 -17.34
N GLY A 13 -25.43 -19.48 -16.92
CA GLY A 13 -25.54 -18.03 -16.62
C GLY A 13 -25.85 -17.20 -17.88
N CYS A 14 -25.36 -17.61 -19.04
CA CYS A 14 -25.63 -16.93 -20.32
C CYS A 14 -27.07 -17.13 -20.85
N LEU A 15 -27.80 -18.13 -20.38
CA LEU A 15 -29.15 -18.48 -20.87
C LEU A 15 -30.30 -17.84 -20.06
N ALA A 16 -30.01 -17.22 -18.91
CA ALA A 16 -31.06 -16.73 -18.01
C ALA A 16 -31.34 -15.20 -18.09
N VAL A 17 -30.65 -14.46 -18.96
CA VAL A 17 -30.87 -13.01 -19.11
C VAL A 17 -31.65 -12.75 -20.39
N THR A 18 -32.97 -12.63 -20.28
CA THR A 18 -33.82 -12.09 -21.37
C THR A 18 -33.59 -10.57 -21.43
N PRO A 19 -33.15 -10.00 -22.57
CA PRO A 19 -32.94 -8.58 -22.69
C PRO A 19 -34.29 -7.87 -22.85
N THR A 20 -34.67 -7.06 -21.88
CA THR A 20 -35.59 -5.95 -22.14
C THR A 20 -34.77 -4.86 -22.84
N ALA A 21 -34.98 -4.73 -24.13
CA ALA A 21 -34.26 -3.81 -24.99
C ALA A 21 -34.57 -2.37 -24.62
N ALA A 22 -33.61 -1.69 -24.00
CA ALA A 22 -33.46 -0.25 -24.13
C ALA A 22 -32.36 -0.02 -25.17
N ILE A 23 -32.76 0.41 -26.35
CA ILE A 23 -31.87 0.77 -27.47
C ILE A 23 -31.12 2.05 -27.03
N ALA A 24 -29.95 1.91 -26.48
CA ALA A 24 -28.96 2.99 -26.41
C ALA A 24 -27.96 2.74 -27.54
N SER A 25 -27.88 3.64 -28.50
CA SER A 25 -26.91 3.58 -29.60
C SER A 25 -25.49 3.46 -29.05
N ALA A 26 -24.83 2.36 -29.42
CA ALA A 26 -23.42 2.17 -29.11
C ALA A 26 -22.59 3.08 -30.01
N ASP A 27 -22.32 4.28 -29.55
CA ASP A 27 -21.13 5.00 -30.00
C ASP A 27 -19.90 4.23 -29.49
N THR A 28 -19.02 3.91 -30.42
CA THR A 28 -17.65 3.48 -30.15
C THR A 28 -17.12 4.20 -28.92
N LEU A 29 -16.70 3.45 -27.90
CA LEU A 29 -16.12 3.92 -26.65
C LEU A 29 -14.88 4.83 -26.86
N THR A 30 -15.07 5.99 -27.44
CA THR A 30 -14.40 7.18 -27.01
C THR A 30 -15.07 7.53 -25.69
N LEU A 31 -14.64 6.86 -24.61
CA LEU A 31 -14.93 7.28 -23.25
C LEU A 31 -14.59 8.77 -23.21
N GLN A 32 -15.62 9.62 -23.22
CA GLN A 32 -15.43 11.01 -22.82
C GLN A 32 -14.61 10.93 -21.55
N GLU A 33 -13.50 11.60 -21.56
CA GLU A 33 -12.57 11.72 -20.44
C GLU A 33 -13.43 12.08 -19.24
N VAL A 34 -13.63 11.07 -18.35
CA VAL A 34 -14.44 11.27 -17.15
C VAL A 34 -13.65 12.25 -16.33
N THR A 35 -14.07 13.50 -16.37
CA THR A 35 -13.46 14.58 -15.62
C THR A 35 -13.83 14.38 -14.15
N VAL A 36 -13.25 13.35 -13.55
CA VAL A 36 -13.26 13.20 -12.10
C VAL A 36 -12.34 14.29 -11.57
N SER A 37 -12.91 15.37 -11.08
CA SER A 37 -12.17 16.52 -10.64
C SER A 37 -11.41 16.18 -9.36
N ALA A 38 -10.09 16.06 -9.46
CA ALA A 38 -9.21 16.15 -8.31
C ALA A 38 -9.48 17.51 -7.63
N ILE A 39 -10.14 17.47 -6.47
CA ILE A 39 -10.59 18.71 -5.79
C ILE A 39 -9.41 19.60 -5.47
N LYS A 40 -8.26 19.00 -5.07
CA LYS A 40 -7.06 19.74 -4.69
C LYS A 40 -6.24 20.26 -5.89
N GLN A 41 -6.26 19.57 -7.02
CA GLN A 41 -5.38 19.92 -8.16
C GLN A 41 -6.11 20.40 -9.42
N GLY A 42 -7.44 20.25 -9.48
CA GLY A 42 -8.21 20.52 -10.68
C GLY A 42 -8.11 19.43 -11.74
N SER A 43 -8.76 19.65 -12.88
CA SER A 43 -8.93 18.64 -13.92
C SER A 43 -7.67 18.30 -14.72
N ASP A 44 -6.54 18.99 -14.51
CA ASP A 44 -5.37 18.86 -15.38
C ASP A 44 -4.08 18.75 -14.56
N VAL A 45 -3.82 17.53 -14.06
CA VAL A 45 -2.58 17.16 -13.35
C VAL A 45 -1.36 17.37 -14.26
N GLN A 46 -1.55 17.25 -15.58
CA GLN A 46 -0.48 17.42 -16.56
C GLN A 46 0.04 18.87 -16.65
N ARG A 47 -0.69 19.84 -16.10
CA ARG A 47 -0.23 21.25 -16.07
C ARG A 47 0.56 21.62 -14.82
N HIS A 48 0.71 20.72 -13.85
CA HIS A 48 1.44 21.00 -12.62
C HIS A 48 2.91 20.56 -12.72
N ALA A 49 3.79 21.30 -12.06
CA ALA A 49 5.22 21.01 -11.96
C ALA A 49 5.49 19.84 -11.00
N LEU A 50 5.24 18.62 -11.47
CA LEU A 50 5.46 17.39 -10.70
C LEU A 50 5.51 16.16 -11.63
N SER A 51 6.18 15.12 -11.19
CA SER A 51 6.17 13.82 -11.84
C SER A 51 4.85 13.10 -11.51
N ALA A 52 4.03 12.87 -12.52
CA ALA A 52 2.75 12.19 -12.37
C ALA A 52 2.61 11.06 -13.40
N THR A 53 1.86 10.03 -13.02
CA THR A 53 1.38 8.99 -13.93
C THR A 53 -0.12 8.87 -13.79
N ASP A 54 -0.81 9.00 -14.92
CA ASP A 54 -2.25 8.82 -15.03
C ASP A 54 -2.54 7.49 -15.73
N ILE A 55 -3.30 6.62 -15.07
CA ILE A 55 -3.77 5.36 -15.62
C ILE A 55 -5.27 5.52 -15.85
N GLY A 56 -5.65 5.72 -17.11
CA GLY A 56 -7.04 5.87 -17.51
C GLY A 56 -7.78 4.54 -17.62
N ARG A 57 -9.09 4.60 -17.79
CA ARG A 57 -10.00 3.45 -17.79
C ARG A 57 -9.58 2.30 -18.70
N ALA A 58 -9.19 2.59 -19.93
CA ALA A 58 -8.76 1.55 -20.89
C ALA A 58 -7.52 0.79 -20.41
N ALA A 59 -6.53 1.47 -19.80
CA ALA A 59 -5.35 0.83 -19.23
C ALA A 59 -5.68 0.03 -17.97
N ILE A 60 -6.62 0.51 -17.13
CA ILE A 60 -7.13 -0.18 -15.94
C ILE A 60 -7.74 -1.53 -16.33
N GLU A 61 -8.60 -1.55 -17.34
CA GLU A 61 -9.27 -2.77 -17.80
C GLU A 61 -8.31 -3.76 -18.45
N ARG A 62 -7.39 -3.29 -19.30
CA ARG A 62 -6.37 -4.12 -19.94
C ARG A 62 -5.43 -4.79 -18.94
N ASN A 63 -4.92 -4.03 -17.99
CA ASN A 63 -3.93 -4.52 -17.02
C ASN A 63 -4.58 -5.09 -15.75
N ALA A 64 -5.89 -5.29 -15.75
CA ALA A 64 -6.66 -5.79 -14.60
C ALA A 64 -6.34 -5.05 -13.28
N VAL A 65 -6.21 -3.69 -13.35
CA VAL A 65 -5.92 -2.86 -12.19
C VAL A 65 -7.12 -2.84 -11.26
N SER A 66 -6.98 -3.41 -10.08
CA SER A 66 -8.03 -3.50 -9.07
C SER A 66 -7.71 -2.78 -7.76
N GLY A 67 -6.48 -2.31 -7.59
CA GLY A 67 -6.04 -1.63 -6.37
C GLY A 67 -4.65 -1.02 -6.50
N ALA A 68 -4.12 -0.56 -5.37
CA ALA A 68 -2.81 0.13 -5.34
C ALA A 68 -1.66 -0.76 -5.82
N LYS A 69 -1.65 -2.05 -5.46
CA LYS A 69 -0.60 -3.00 -5.83
C LYS A 69 -0.55 -3.22 -7.34
N THR A 70 -1.68 -3.51 -7.97
CA THR A 70 -1.74 -3.73 -9.42
C THR A 70 -1.50 -2.44 -10.22
N ALA A 71 -1.87 -1.27 -9.68
CA ALA A 71 -1.53 0.02 -10.29
C ALA A 71 -0.03 0.30 -10.23
N ALA A 72 0.65 -0.05 -9.13
CA ALA A 72 2.08 0.17 -8.93
C ALA A 72 2.93 -0.51 -10.02
N ASP A 73 2.47 -1.63 -10.58
CA ASP A 73 3.18 -2.37 -11.63
C ASP A 73 3.38 -1.55 -12.92
N LEU A 74 2.51 -0.56 -13.17
CA LEU A 74 2.53 0.29 -14.36
C LEU A 74 3.31 1.61 -14.13
N ILE A 75 3.74 1.89 -12.89
CA ILE A 75 4.25 3.20 -12.49
C ILE A 75 5.74 3.11 -12.17
N PRO A 76 6.60 4.00 -12.75
CA PRO A 76 8.04 3.95 -12.49
C PRO A 76 8.35 4.33 -11.03
N ASN A 77 9.41 3.70 -10.48
CA ASN A 77 9.93 3.91 -9.13
C ASN A 77 8.92 3.69 -7.99
N ILE A 78 7.91 2.85 -8.23
CA ILE A 78 7.03 2.32 -7.18
C ILE A 78 7.23 0.82 -7.09
N PHE A 79 7.34 0.31 -5.87
CA PHE A 79 7.44 -1.11 -5.60
C PHE A 79 6.63 -1.48 -4.37
N ILE A 80 5.72 -2.43 -4.53
CA ILE A 80 4.94 -3.04 -3.46
C ILE A 80 5.30 -4.52 -3.45
N PRO A 81 6.22 -4.95 -2.56
CA PRO A 81 6.66 -6.34 -2.52
C PRO A 81 5.54 -7.29 -2.13
N ASP A 82 5.63 -8.50 -2.65
CA ASP A 82 4.73 -9.58 -2.31
C ASP A 82 5.35 -10.41 -1.17
N TYR A 83 5.00 -10.08 0.06
CA TYR A 83 5.50 -10.78 1.23
C TYR A 83 4.44 -10.89 2.33
N GLY A 84 4.57 -11.90 3.17
CA GLY A 84 3.65 -12.14 4.28
C GLY A 84 2.24 -12.35 3.79
N SER A 85 1.32 -11.60 4.34
CA SER A 85 -0.02 -11.54 3.83
C SER A 85 -0.18 -10.33 2.92
N ARG A 86 -1.14 -10.40 2.03
CA ARG A 86 -1.56 -9.27 1.21
C ARG A 86 -1.92 -8.03 2.06
N MET A 87 -2.45 -8.25 3.26
CA MET A 87 -2.88 -7.19 4.18
C MET A 87 -1.74 -6.47 4.89
N THR A 88 -0.50 -6.91 4.77
CA THR A 88 0.67 -6.29 5.40
C THR A 88 1.54 -5.49 4.44
N SER A 89 0.96 -4.95 3.39
CA SER A 89 1.68 -4.26 2.32
C SER A 89 2.62 -3.16 2.80
N THR A 90 3.81 -3.15 2.24
CA THR A 90 4.79 -2.08 2.36
C THR A 90 4.97 -1.42 1.00
N ILE A 91 5.06 -0.11 0.97
CA ILE A 91 5.16 0.65 -0.28
C ILE A 91 6.47 1.41 -0.31
N TYR A 92 7.25 1.19 -1.36
CA TYR A 92 8.48 1.91 -1.65
C TYR A 92 8.28 2.81 -2.86
N VAL A 93 8.59 4.09 -2.71
CA VAL A 93 8.56 5.08 -3.79
C VAL A 93 9.89 5.83 -3.79
N ARG A 94 10.63 5.82 -4.90
CA ARG A 94 11.92 6.50 -5.05
C ARG A 94 12.92 6.17 -3.93
N GLY A 95 12.94 4.92 -3.43
CA GLY A 95 13.82 4.51 -2.34
C GLY A 95 13.33 4.84 -0.94
N LEU A 96 12.19 5.52 -0.80
CA LEU A 96 11.56 5.77 0.48
C LEU A 96 10.44 4.77 0.73
N GLY A 97 10.50 4.09 1.85
CA GLY A 97 9.50 3.11 2.27
C GLY A 97 9.75 2.69 3.71
N THR A 98 8.80 1.95 4.28
CA THR A 98 8.93 1.41 5.64
C THR A 98 8.16 0.12 5.76
N ARG A 99 8.71 -0.83 6.47
CA ARG A 99 8.04 -2.10 6.83
C ARG A 99 7.18 -1.96 8.08
N ILE A 100 7.51 -1.01 8.93
CA ILE A 100 6.92 -0.84 10.26
C ILE A 100 6.21 0.50 10.30
N ASP A 101 5.01 0.50 10.91
CA ASP A 101 4.21 1.67 11.23
C ASP A 101 3.74 2.51 10.01
N GLN A 102 3.87 3.84 10.04
CA GLN A 102 3.23 4.75 9.11
C GLN A 102 3.79 4.65 7.67
N PRO A 103 2.95 4.78 6.64
CA PRO A 103 3.40 4.74 5.25
C PRO A 103 4.14 6.04 4.86
N THR A 104 4.93 5.95 3.79
CA THR A 104 5.58 7.13 3.18
C THR A 104 4.77 7.68 1.99
N MET A 105 3.80 6.91 1.50
CA MET A 105 2.89 7.26 0.41
C MET A 105 1.46 7.34 0.93
N GLY A 106 0.77 8.43 0.62
CA GLY A 106 -0.66 8.59 0.88
C GLY A 106 -1.52 7.88 -0.16
N LEU A 107 -2.72 7.47 0.23
CA LEU A 107 -3.73 6.89 -0.65
C LEU A 107 -5.06 7.60 -0.44
N ASN A 108 -5.70 8.02 -1.53
CA ASN A 108 -7.04 8.58 -1.51
C ASN A 108 -7.97 7.78 -2.43
N ILE A 109 -9.22 7.63 -2.03
CA ILE A 109 -10.30 7.10 -2.87
C ILE A 109 -11.39 8.15 -2.97
N ASP A 110 -11.71 8.59 -4.17
CA ASP A 110 -12.68 9.67 -4.44
C ASP A 110 -12.43 10.92 -3.56
N ASN A 111 -11.16 11.35 -3.44
CA ASN A 111 -10.65 12.43 -2.60
C ASN A 111 -10.65 12.17 -1.07
N VAL A 112 -11.17 11.06 -0.60
CA VAL A 112 -11.14 10.66 0.82
C VAL A 112 -9.77 10.09 1.17
N PRO A 113 -9.01 10.68 2.11
CA PRO A 113 -7.72 10.14 2.54
C PRO A 113 -7.90 8.89 3.38
N ILE A 114 -7.15 7.83 3.06
CA ILE A 114 -7.10 6.60 3.86
C ILE A 114 -6.07 6.80 4.96
N ILE A 115 -6.52 6.83 6.22
CA ILE A 115 -5.67 7.14 7.38
C ILE A 115 -4.84 5.93 7.81
N CYS A 116 -5.42 4.74 7.74
CA CYS A 116 -4.80 3.50 8.18
C CYS A 116 -4.20 2.77 6.97
N LYS A 117 -2.87 2.55 6.97
CA LYS A 117 -2.19 1.85 5.85
C LYS A 117 -2.68 0.42 5.65
N GLU A 118 -3.17 -0.21 6.70
CA GLU A 118 -3.72 -1.55 6.64
C GLU A 118 -4.97 -1.62 5.74
N ASN A 119 -5.64 -0.48 5.52
CA ASN A 119 -6.74 -0.33 4.57
C ASN A 119 -6.29 -0.04 3.13
N TYR A 120 -4.99 -0.10 2.81
CA TYR A 120 -4.49 0.10 1.45
C TYR A 120 -4.67 -1.14 0.56
N ASP A 121 -4.98 -2.28 1.15
CA ASP A 121 -5.26 -3.51 0.42
C ASP A 121 -6.75 -3.71 0.20
N PHE A 122 -7.18 -3.44 -1.01
CA PHE A 122 -8.55 -3.62 -1.48
C PHE A 122 -8.57 -4.01 -2.96
N ASN A 123 -9.68 -4.58 -3.40
CA ASN A 123 -10.01 -4.81 -4.79
C ASN A 123 -11.26 -4.04 -5.18
N LEU A 124 -11.17 -3.31 -6.28
CA LEU A 124 -12.25 -2.52 -6.85
C LEU A 124 -12.46 -2.91 -8.32
N MET A 125 -13.71 -3.04 -8.74
CA MET A 125 -14.04 -3.25 -10.15
C MET A 125 -14.53 -1.99 -10.87
N ASP A 126 -14.68 -0.90 -10.13
CA ASP A 126 -15.27 0.36 -10.58
C ASP A 126 -14.26 1.51 -10.70
N ILE A 127 -12.98 1.22 -10.79
CA ILE A 127 -11.94 2.25 -10.94
C ILE A 127 -12.10 2.92 -12.32
N ALA A 128 -12.24 4.24 -12.31
CA ALA A 128 -12.28 5.08 -13.51
C ALA A 128 -10.89 5.58 -13.88
N LYS A 129 -10.09 5.99 -12.87
CA LYS A 129 -8.77 6.57 -13.05
C LYS A 129 -7.90 6.32 -11.81
N VAL A 130 -6.62 6.11 -12.03
CA VAL A 130 -5.59 6.16 -10.98
C VAL A 130 -4.61 7.24 -11.33
N GLU A 131 -4.33 8.15 -10.39
CA GLU A 131 -3.29 9.16 -10.48
C GLU A 131 -2.21 8.88 -9.44
N MET A 132 -0.97 8.78 -9.86
CA MET A 132 0.16 8.72 -8.94
C MET A 132 1.01 9.98 -9.07
N LEU A 133 1.10 10.73 -7.99
CA LEU A 133 1.92 11.91 -7.85
C LEU A 133 3.17 11.52 -7.07
N ARG A 134 4.34 11.52 -7.70
CA ARG A 134 5.60 11.13 -7.06
C ARG A 134 6.33 12.34 -6.49
N GLY A 135 7.20 12.08 -5.50
CA GLY A 135 7.82 13.12 -4.68
C GLY A 135 6.86 13.71 -3.65
N PRO A 136 7.34 14.56 -2.72
CA PRO A 136 6.55 15.05 -1.61
C PRO A 136 5.29 15.80 -2.05
N GLN A 137 4.15 15.36 -1.54
CA GLN A 137 2.85 15.99 -1.73
C GLN A 137 2.27 16.54 -0.41
N SER A 138 3.10 16.63 0.62
CA SER A 138 2.65 16.95 1.99
C SER A 138 2.06 18.36 2.12
N THR A 139 2.40 19.30 1.25
CA THR A 139 1.80 20.65 1.25
C THR A 139 0.27 20.62 1.04
N LEU A 140 -0.24 19.78 0.15
CA LEU A 140 -1.68 19.67 -0.10
C LEU A 140 -2.33 18.48 0.60
N PHE A 141 -1.63 17.36 0.72
CA PHE A 141 -2.19 16.10 1.22
C PHE A 141 -1.78 15.78 2.66
N GLY A 142 -0.78 16.50 3.21
CA GLY A 142 -0.37 16.40 4.61
C GLY A 142 0.47 15.17 4.93
N ARG A 143 0.26 14.65 6.12
CA ARG A 143 0.98 13.53 6.70
C ARG A 143 1.14 12.33 5.77
N ASN A 144 2.23 11.60 5.93
CA ASN A 144 2.47 10.33 5.25
C ASN A 144 2.45 10.38 3.71
N THR A 145 2.72 11.56 3.13
CA THR A 145 2.82 11.76 1.67
C THR A 145 4.20 12.26 1.26
N MET A 146 5.22 11.88 2.03
CA MET A 146 6.62 12.27 1.84
C MET A 146 7.21 11.75 0.53
N ALA A 147 6.81 10.54 0.12
CA ALA A 147 7.28 9.91 -1.11
C ALA A 147 6.31 10.09 -2.29
N GLY A 148 5.05 10.40 -2.01
CA GLY A 148 4.01 10.61 -3.03
C GLY A 148 2.60 10.40 -2.51
N VAL A 149 1.63 10.51 -3.43
CA VAL A 149 0.22 10.19 -3.18
C VAL A 149 -0.39 9.49 -4.38
N MET A 150 -1.15 8.44 -4.13
CA MET A 150 -1.96 7.74 -5.12
C MET A 150 -3.43 8.12 -4.93
N ASN A 151 -4.06 8.66 -5.97
CA ASN A 151 -5.47 8.99 -5.99
C ASN A 151 -6.20 7.99 -6.88
N ILE A 152 -7.19 7.32 -6.35
CA ILE A 152 -8.06 6.40 -7.07
C ILE A 152 -9.44 7.04 -7.18
N TYR A 153 -9.94 7.16 -8.39
CA TYR A 153 -11.26 7.68 -8.68
C TYR A 153 -12.14 6.58 -9.21
N THR A 154 -13.37 6.50 -8.71
CA THR A 154 -14.34 5.51 -9.13
C THR A 154 -15.32 6.06 -10.15
N LEU A 155 -15.99 5.19 -10.90
CA LEU A 155 -16.99 5.59 -11.90
C LEU A 155 -18.12 6.40 -11.25
N SER A 156 -18.47 7.51 -11.90
CA SER A 156 -19.58 8.36 -11.48
C SER A 156 -20.91 7.86 -12.04
N PRO A 157 -21.92 7.57 -11.21
CA PRO A 157 -23.25 7.18 -11.69
C PRO A 157 -24.04 8.32 -12.36
N LEU A 158 -23.58 9.56 -12.27
CA LEU A 158 -24.13 10.67 -13.07
C LEU A 158 -23.64 10.64 -14.52
N ASN A 159 -22.45 10.14 -14.76
CA ASN A 159 -21.78 10.15 -16.07
C ASN A 159 -21.78 8.78 -16.77
N TYR A 160 -21.94 7.72 -16.01
CA TYR A 160 -21.98 6.34 -16.50
C TYR A 160 -23.26 5.65 -16.03
N SER A 161 -23.93 4.92 -16.93
CA SER A 161 -25.07 4.06 -16.61
C SER A 161 -24.91 2.71 -17.30
N GLY A 162 -25.44 1.66 -16.68
CA GLY A 162 -25.36 0.30 -17.21
C GLY A 162 -25.02 -0.73 -16.13
N THR A 163 -25.02 -1.98 -16.54
CA THR A 163 -24.69 -3.14 -15.68
C THR A 163 -23.38 -3.74 -16.16
N ARG A 164 -22.50 -4.07 -15.23
CA ARG A 164 -21.23 -4.74 -15.51
C ARG A 164 -21.14 -6.02 -14.69
N ALA A 165 -20.66 -7.10 -15.30
CA ALA A 165 -20.32 -8.32 -14.62
C ALA A 165 -18.88 -8.73 -14.96
N LEU A 166 -18.21 -9.34 -14.01
CA LEU A 166 -16.86 -9.86 -14.11
C LEU A 166 -16.83 -11.30 -13.60
N LEU A 167 -16.35 -12.21 -14.42
CA LEU A 167 -16.14 -13.61 -14.09
C LEU A 167 -14.70 -13.97 -14.48
N GLU A 168 -13.89 -14.34 -13.51
CA GLU A 168 -12.52 -14.76 -13.73
C GLU A 168 -12.25 -16.12 -13.08
N TYR A 169 -11.46 -16.95 -13.76
CA TYR A 169 -10.96 -18.21 -13.20
C TYR A 169 -9.55 -18.47 -13.70
N GLY A 170 -8.66 -18.90 -12.80
CA GLY A 170 -7.25 -19.12 -13.12
C GLY A 170 -6.59 -20.20 -12.28
N SER A 171 -5.26 -20.26 -12.38
CA SER A 171 -4.39 -21.17 -11.64
C SER A 171 -4.67 -21.11 -10.13
N HIS A 172 -4.37 -22.20 -9.42
CA HIS A 172 -4.57 -22.33 -7.96
C HIS A 172 -6.02 -22.14 -7.50
N ASN A 173 -6.99 -22.52 -8.34
CA ASN A 173 -8.42 -22.27 -8.14
C ASN A 173 -8.74 -20.79 -7.84
N ALA A 174 -7.92 -19.88 -8.34
CA ALA A 174 -8.21 -18.46 -8.22
C ALA A 174 -9.46 -18.11 -9.02
N TYR A 175 -10.41 -17.44 -8.39
CA TYR A 175 -11.59 -16.93 -9.08
C TYR A 175 -12.01 -15.57 -8.56
N GLN A 176 -12.61 -14.78 -9.45
CA GLN A 176 -13.16 -13.49 -9.12
C GLN A 176 -14.55 -13.34 -9.73
N LEU A 177 -15.51 -12.92 -8.92
CA LEU A 177 -16.89 -12.71 -9.31
C LEU A 177 -17.28 -11.28 -8.95
N GLY A 178 -17.69 -10.51 -9.93
CA GLY A 178 -18.05 -9.11 -9.72
C GLY A 178 -19.35 -8.74 -10.43
N ALA A 179 -20.13 -7.87 -9.82
CA ALA A 179 -21.30 -7.25 -10.42
C ALA A 179 -21.39 -5.78 -10.00
N ALA A 180 -21.71 -4.90 -10.95
CA ALA A 180 -21.93 -3.49 -10.68
C ALA A 180 -23.09 -2.99 -11.53
N HIS A 181 -23.95 -2.16 -10.92
CA HIS A 181 -25.03 -1.49 -11.61
C HIS A 181 -24.96 0.02 -11.33
N TYR A 182 -25.09 0.79 -12.39
CA TYR A 182 -25.07 2.25 -12.37
C TYR A 182 -26.39 2.76 -12.95
N ALA A 183 -27.16 3.45 -12.14
CA ALA A 183 -28.47 3.96 -12.50
C ALA A 183 -28.51 5.49 -12.37
N LYS A 184 -28.93 6.15 -13.43
CA LYS A 184 -29.30 7.56 -13.38
C LYS A 184 -30.78 7.64 -12.96
N LEU A 185 -31.02 7.82 -11.65
CA LEU A 185 -32.36 7.80 -11.06
C LEU A 185 -33.18 9.01 -11.48
N SER A 186 -32.51 10.16 -11.74
CA SER A 186 -33.11 11.36 -12.33
C SER A 186 -32.04 12.10 -13.13
N ARG A 187 -32.38 13.24 -13.72
CA ARG A 187 -31.42 14.11 -14.42
C ARG A 187 -30.21 14.48 -13.55
N ASN A 188 -30.47 14.65 -12.25
CA ASN A 188 -29.50 15.19 -11.30
C ASN A 188 -29.05 14.18 -10.22
N LEU A 189 -29.56 12.96 -10.21
CA LEU A 189 -29.29 11.95 -9.19
C LEU A 189 -28.83 10.64 -9.82
N GLY A 190 -27.66 10.17 -9.44
CA GLY A 190 -27.10 8.89 -9.85
C GLY A 190 -26.81 7.99 -8.65
N LEU A 191 -27.05 6.70 -8.80
CA LEU A 191 -26.74 5.64 -7.83
C LEU A 191 -25.91 4.56 -8.49
N SER A 192 -24.87 4.10 -7.82
CA SER A 192 -24.18 2.85 -8.20
C SER A 192 -24.08 1.90 -7.02
N VAL A 193 -24.19 0.62 -7.33
CA VAL A 193 -23.98 -0.49 -6.39
C VAL A 193 -23.05 -1.48 -7.05
N ASN A 194 -22.00 -1.88 -6.33
CA ASN A 194 -21.11 -2.91 -6.83
C ASN A 194 -20.67 -3.87 -5.71
N VAL A 195 -20.44 -5.12 -6.09
CA VAL A 195 -19.98 -6.21 -5.23
C VAL A 195 -18.90 -6.98 -5.98
N LEU A 196 -17.85 -7.32 -5.28
CA LEU A 196 -16.75 -8.12 -5.79
C LEU A 196 -16.36 -9.19 -4.77
N HIS A 197 -16.24 -10.44 -5.24
CA HIS A 197 -15.71 -11.55 -4.48
C HIS A 197 -14.49 -12.12 -5.18
N HIS A 198 -13.40 -12.28 -4.44
CA HIS A 198 -12.16 -12.90 -4.88
C HIS A 198 -11.79 -14.03 -3.95
N ALA A 199 -11.31 -15.15 -4.49
CA ALA A 199 -10.76 -16.24 -3.69
C ALA A 199 -9.68 -17.00 -4.46
N THR A 200 -8.72 -17.56 -3.71
CA THR A 200 -7.70 -18.49 -4.22
C THR A 200 -7.35 -19.52 -3.15
N ASP A 201 -7.01 -20.73 -3.59
CA ASP A 201 -6.50 -21.76 -2.69
C ASP A 201 -5.03 -21.49 -2.30
N GLY A 202 -4.32 -20.61 -3.04
CA GLY A 202 -2.89 -20.32 -2.87
C GLY A 202 -1.97 -21.31 -3.58
N GLU A 203 -0.71 -20.90 -3.75
CA GLU A 203 0.32 -21.69 -4.44
C GLU A 203 1.15 -22.52 -3.46
N PHE A 204 1.51 -21.97 -2.32
CA PHE A 204 2.49 -22.53 -1.39
C PHE A 204 1.84 -23.48 -0.37
N THR A 205 2.58 -24.53 0.00
CA THR A 205 2.13 -25.53 0.98
C THR A 205 3.05 -25.52 2.19
N ASN A 206 2.48 -25.52 3.38
CA ASN A 206 3.22 -25.79 4.62
C ASN A 206 3.38 -27.30 4.78
N GLU A 207 4.58 -27.79 4.72
CA GLU A 207 4.89 -29.23 4.79
C GLU A 207 4.67 -29.83 6.20
N TYR A 208 4.64 -29.00 7.23
CA TYR A 208 4.33 -29.47 8.60
C TYR A 208 2.89 -29.98 8.74
N ASN A 209 1.93 -29.30 8.12
CA ASN A 209 0.51 -29.64 8.26
C ASN A 209 -0.20 -29.92 6.94
N HIS A 210 0.54 -29.90 5.82
CA HIS A 210 0.07 -30.16 4.45
C HIS A 210 -1.07 -29.22 3.97
N ARG A 211 -1.13 -27.99 4.54
CA ARG A 211 -2.13 -26.98 4.17
C ARG A 211 -1.52 -25.88 3.34
N LYS A 212 -2.35 -25.29 2.47
CA LYS A 212 -1.96 -24.09 1.74
C LYS A 212 -1.79 -22.92 2.71
N THR A 213 -0.72 -22.13 2.52
CA THR A 213 -0.35 -21.02 3.42
C THR A 213 -0.96 -19.71 2.97
N ASP A 214 -0.97 -19.45 1.67
CA ASP A 214 -1.32 -18.17 1.02
C ASP A 214 -2.73 -18.15 0.41
N TRP A 215 -3.64 -18.98 0.95
CA TRP A 215 -5.04 -18.93 0.53
C TRP A 215 -5.68 -17.61 0.94
N GLU A 216 -6.59 -17.12 0.10
CA GLU A 216 -7.30 -15.86 0.33
C GLU A 216 -8.77 -15.95 -0.04
N LYS A 217 -9.62 -15.24 0.71
CA LYS A 217 -11.02 -14.97 0.38
C LYS A 217 -11.33 -13.53 0.77
N GLN A 218 -11.76 -12.73 -0.20
CA GLN A 218 -12.16 -11.34 0.04
C GLN A 218 -13.53 -11.08 -0.60
N THR A 219 -14.40 -10.42 0.14
CA THR A 219 -15.69 -9.92 -0.37
C THR A 219 -15.78 -8.44 -0.05
N GLY A 220 -16.04 -7.63 -1.04
CA GLY A 220 -16.23 -6.20 -0.90
C GLY A 220 -17.47 -5.71 -1.62
N GLY A 221 -18.08 -4.66 -1.10
CA GLY A 221 -19.20 -3.97 -1.72
C GLY A 221 -19.07 -2.47 -1.56
N ARG A 222 -19.63 -1.73 -2.53
CA ARG A 222 -19.67 -0.27 -2.52
C ARG A 222 -21.02 0.24 -3.04
N ILE A 223 -21.50 1.28 -2.37
CA ILE A 223 -22.64 2.08 -2.81
C ILE A 223 -22.14 3.51 -2.98
N LYS A 224 -22.46 4.14 -4.11
CA LYS A 224 -22.14 5.53 -4.35
C LYS A 224 -23.39 6.28 -4.85
N LEU A 225 -23.73 7.34 -4.16
CA LEU A 225 -24.84 8.24 -4.49
C LEU A 225 -24.25 9.59 -4.87
N GLU A 226 -24.62 10.12 -6.03
CA GLU A 226 -24.19 11.44 -6.49
C GLU A 226 -25.43 12.29 -6.87
N TRP A 227 -25.43 13.52 -6.40
CA TRP A 227 -26.48 14.49 -6.72
C TRP A 227 -25.87 15.83 -7.13
N MET A 228 -26.44 16.41 -8.20
CA MET A 228 -26.06 17.71 -8.72
C MET A 228 -27.27 18.65 -8.72
N GLY A 229 -27.27 19.65 -7.85
CA GLY A 229 -28.29 20.67 -7.79
C GLY A 229 -28.15 21.75 -8.88
N ASP A 230 -29.25 22.41 -9.25
CA ASP A 230 -29.26 23.40 -10.30
C ASP A 230 -28.44 24.67 -10.00
N ASN A 231 -28.14 24.91 -8.71
CA ASN A 231 -27.39 26.08 -8.23
C ASN A 231 -25.88 25.78 -8.03
N GLY A 232 -25.33 24.75 -8.68
CA GLY A 232 -23.92 24.37 -8.59
C GLY A 232 -23.53 23.67 -7.28
N LEU A 233 -24.51 23.14 -6.54
CA LEU A 233 -24.29 22.27 -5.38
C LEU A 233 -24.14 20.84 -5.85
N TYR A 234 -22.99 20.20 -5.52
CA TYR A 234 -22.70 18.80 -5.76
C TYR A 234 -22.55 18.07 -4.42
N VAL A 235 -23.23 16.94 -4.30
CA VAL A 235 -23.12 16.05 -3.13
C VAL A 235 -22.83 14.65 -3.62
N SER A 236 -21.80 14.03 -3.04
CA SER A 236 -21.46 12.62 -3.30
C SER A 236 -21.24 11.91 -1.97
N ASN A 237 -21.90 10.79 -1.77
CA ASN A 237 -21.61 9.89 -0.67
C ASN A 237 -21.16 8.54 -1.23
N MET A 238 -20.07 8.02 -0.68
CA MET A 238 -19.50 6.72 -1.01
C MET A 238 -19.40 5.89 0.27
N PHE A 239 -20.09 4.77 0.31
CA PHE A 239 -19.99 3.77 1.38
C PHE A 239 -19.35 2.48 0.83
N SER A 240 -18.31 1.98 1.48
CA SER A 240 -17.60 0.76 1.10
C SER A 240 -17.39 -0.13 2.31
N LEU A 241 -17.67 -1.43 2.15
CA LEU A 241 -17.44 -2.45 3.16
C LEU A 241 -16.65 -3.59 2.52
N THR A 242 -15.58 -4.03 3.20
CA THR A 242 -14.75 -5.15 2.75
C THR A 242 -14.50 -6.12 3.90
N HIS A 243 -14.63 -7.41 3.63
CA HIS A 243 -14.27 -8.48 4.55
C HIS A 243 -13.26 -9.40 3.88
N SER A 244 -12.11 -9.63 4.55
CA SER A 244 -11.02 -10.45 4.03
C SER A 244 -10.61 -11.50 5.05
N ARG A 245 -10.25 -12.68 4.55
CA ARG A 245 -9.68 -13.79 5.30
C ARG A 245 -8.53 -14.37 4.50
N GLN A 246 -7.38 -14.54 5.14
CA GLN A 246 -6.18 -15.09 4.52
C GLN A 246 -5.53 -16.12 5.42
N GLY A 247 -4.72 -16.98 4.82
CA GLY A 247 -3.80 -17.87 5.49
C GLY A 247 -2.60 -17.15 6.11
N GLY A 248 -1.54 -17.89 6.35
CA GLY A 248 -0.30 -17.37 6.91
C GLY A 248 0.70 -16.89 5.86
N TYR A 249 1.96 -17.03 6.20
CA TYR A 249 3.09 -16.66 5.35
C TYR A 249 3.53 -17.82 4.46
N ALA A 250 4.16 -17.50 3.34
CA ALA A 250 4.83 -18.45 2.46
C ALA A 250 6.37 -18.41 2.66
N TYR A 251 6.84 -18.32 3.90
CA TYR A 251 8.29 -18.25 4.20
C TYR A 251 8.90 -19.63 4.32
N GLU A 252 9.91 -19.89 3.49
CA GLU A 252 10.77 -21.06 3.62
C GLU A 252 12.06 -20.69 4.35
N GLN A 253 12.58 -21.58 5.17
CA GLN A 253 13.89 -21.43 5.76
C GLN A 253 14.93 -21.70 4.67
N GLU A 254 15.91 -20.79 4.51
CA GLU A 254 16.95 -20.90 3.50
C GLU A 254 17.71 -22.24 3.59
N GLY A 255 17.93 -22.87 2.44
CA GLY A 255 18.60 -24.15 2.34
C GLY A 255 17.71 -25.39 2.56
N THR A 256 16.50 -25.24 3.10
CA THR A 256 15.56 -26.37 3.26
C THR A 256 14.70 -26.58 2.01
N GLY A 257 14.35 -25.50 1.32
CA GLY A 257 13.49 -25.53 0.13
C GLY A 257 12.02 -25.75 0.42
N TYR A 258 11.57 -25.72 1.69
CA TYR A 258 10.19 -25.93 2.08
C TYR A 258 9.76 -25.01 3.22
N ILE A 259 8.46 -24.79 3.32
CA ILE A 259 7.79 -24.04 4.38
C ILE A 259 7.35 -25.03 5.45
N ALA A 260 7.76 -24.83 6.70
CA ALA A 260 7.35 -25.71 7.80
C ALA A 260 7.25 -24.92 9.10
N TYR A 261 6.08 -24.37 9.39
CA TYR A 261 5.77 -23.76 10.68
C TYR A 261 4.66 -24.54 11.38
N ASN A 262 4.75 -24.62 12.71
CA ASN A 262 3.91 -25.50 13.51
C ASN A 262 2.56 -24.88 13.89
N ASP A 263 2.47 -23.54 14.02
CA ASP A 263 1.28 -22.87 14.51
C ASP A 263 0.30 -22.49 13.39
N THR A 264 -0.96 -22.35 13.76
CA THR A 264 -1.98 -21.87 12.83
C THR A 264 -1.83 -20.38 12.61
N CYS A 265 -1.55 -19.98 11.37
CA CYS A 265 -1.47 -18.59 10.93
C CYS A 265 -2.72 -18.19 10.18
N PHE A 266 -3.21 -16.98 10.46
CA PHE A 266 -4.31 -16.39 9.71
C PHE A 266 -4.37 -14.87 9.86
N TYR A 267 -5.02 -14.24 8.87
CA TYR A 267 -5.45 -12.84 8.91
C TYR A 267 -6.95 -12.75 8.66
N ARG A 268 -7.64 -11.94 9.44
CA ARG A 268 -9.07 -11.64 9.27
C ARG A 268 -9.28 -10.16 9.44
N ARG A 269 -9.88 -9.52 8.44
CA ARG A 269 -10.09 -8.08 8.43
C ARG A 269 -11.49 -7.72 7.96
N THR A 270 -12.10 -6.79 8.66
CA THR A 270 -13.29 -6.07 8.19
C THR A 270 -12.94 -4.58 8.18
N SER A 271 -13.12 -3.94 7.04
CA SER A 271 -12.93 -2.50 6.89
C SER A 271 -14.16 -1.84 6.30
N LEU A 272 -14.49 -0.66 6.82
CA LEU A 272 -15.56 0.20 6.33
C LEU A 272 -14.96 1.57 6.04
N LEU A 273 -15.37 2.15 4.92
CA LEU A 273 -15.08 3.51 4.52
C LEU A 273 -16.37 4.18 4.11
N ASP A 274 -16.71 5.27 4.78
CA ASP A 274 -17.78 6.18 4.39
C ASP A 274 -17.17 7.55 4.09
N GLY A 275 -17.49 8.12 2.95
CA GLY A 275 -16.98 9.40 2.49
C GLY A 275 -18.08 10.28 1.90
N LEU A 276 -18.28 11.44 2.51
CA LEU A 276 -19.20 12.46 2.05
C LEU A 276 -18.44 13.65 1.48
N THR A 277 -18.70 13.97 0.22
CA THR A 277 -18.19 15.17 -0.43
C THR A 277 -19.34 16.11 -0.73
N VAL A 278 -19.24 17.33 -0.23
CA VAL A 278 -20.15 18.42 -0.55
C VAL A 278 -19.36 19.53 -1.20
N LYS A 279 -19.72 19.92 -2.42
CA LYS A 279 -19.06 21.02 -3.14
C LYS A 279 -20.11 22.03 -3.60
N ARG A 280 -19.83 23.30 -3.41
CA ARG A 280 -20.65 24.39 -3.92
C ARG A 280 -19.81 25.38 -4.70
N ASP A 281 -20.30 25.72 -5.88
CA ASP A 281 -19.71 26.72 -6.74
C ASP A 281 -20.32 28.09 -6.50
N PHE A 282 -19.46 29.07 -6.17
CA PHE A 282 -19.80 30.48 -6.01
C PHE A 282 -19.07 31.26 -7.10
N GLY A 283 -19.68 31.71 -8.15
CA GLY A 283 -19.09 32.47 -9.25
C GLY A 283 -17.56 32.48 -9.38
N HIS A 284 -16.84 33.10 -8.44
CA HIS A 284 -15.38 33.29 -8.47
C HIS A 284 -14.57 32.19 -7.77
N PHE A 285 -15.17 31.41 -6.87
CA PHE A 285 -14.53 30.32 -6.15
C PHE A 285 -15.48 29.15 -5.92
N SER A 286 -14.94 28.00 -5.56
CA SER A 286 -15.69 26.83 -5.08
C SER A 286 -15.28 26.52 -3.65
N LEU A 287 -16.24 26.07 -2.84
CA LEU A 287 -16.04 25.54 -1.50
C LEU A 287 -16.36 24.06 -1.52
N SER A 288 -15.47 23.25 -0.94
CA SER A 288 -15.67 21.81 -0.81
C SER A 288 -15.43 21.37 0.63
N SER A 289 -16.26 20.46 1.11
CA SER A 289 -16.09 19.72 2.37
C SER A 289 -16.00 18.24 2.03
N ILE A 290 -14.98 17.56 2.56
CA ILE A 290 -14.76 16.12 2.41
C ILE A 290 -14.69 15.53 3.80
N THR A 291 -15.78 14.92 4.23
CA THR A 291 -15.90 14.25 5.53
C THR A 291 -15.74 12.76 5.36
N SER A 292 -14.99 12.08 6.22
CA SER A 292 -14.98 10.61 6.21
C SER A 292 -15.03 9.99 7.58
N TYR A 293 -15.63 8.80 7.63
CA TYR A 293 -15.52 7.85 8.72
C TYR A 293 -14.93 6.55 8.23
N GLN A 294 -13.95 6.03 8.96
CA GLN A 294 -13.24 4.79 8.64
C GLN A 294 -13.26 3.87 9.85
N TYR A 295 -13.55 2.60 9.63
CA TYR A 295 -13.51 1.56 10.64
C TYR A 295 -12.67 0.39 10.17
N LEU A 296 -11.83 -0.13 11.07
CA LEU A 296 -11.03 -1.33 10.87
C LEU A 296 -11.22 -2.26 12.05
N ASN A 297 -11.51 -3.53 11.76
CA ASN A 297 -11.41 -4.63 12.72
C ASN A 297 -10.47 -5.68 12.14
N ASP A 298 -9.30 -5.81 12.75
CA ASP A 298 -8.21 -6.66 12.29
C ASP A 298 -7.88 -7.71 13.34
N ASN A 299 -7.70 -8.96 12.94
CA ASN A 299 -7.31 -10.06 13.80
C ASN A 299 -6.31 -10.95 13.06
N MET A 300 -5.10 -10.98 13.57
CA MET A 300 -3.97 -11.71 13.02
C MET A 300 -3.40 -12.64 14.08
N THR A 301 -3.11 -13.88 13.72
CA THR A 301 -2.32 -14.82 14.53
C THR A 301 -1.23 -15.41 13.64
N LEU A 302 -0.01 -15.42 14.13
CA LEU A 302 1.17 -15.78 13.36
C LEU A 302 2.09 -16.66 14.21
N ASP A 303 2.63 -17.68 13.57
CA ASP A 303 3.86 -18.31 13.98
C ASP A 303 5.01 -17.34 13.70
N GLN A 304 5.57 -16.75 14.76
CA GLN A 304 6.54 -15.65 14.59
C GLN A 304 7.97 -16.14 14.45
N ASP A 305 8.23 -17.43 14.71
CA ASP A 305 9.54 -18.04 14.48
C ASP A 305 9.66 -18.68 13.10
N PHE A 306 8.54 -18.95 12.42
CA PHE A 306 8.44 -19.52 11.06
C PHE A 306 9.05 -20.93 10.92
N THR A 307 9.20 -21.67 12.03
CA THR A 307 9.80 -23.00 12.08
C THR A 307 8.81 -24.08 12.52
N ALA A 308 9.23 -25.33 12.44
CA ALA A 308 8.49 -26.48 12.98
C ALA A 308 8.59 -26.62 14.51
N GLU A 309 9.45 -25.82 15.13
CA GLU A 309 9.71 -25.86 16.57
C GLU A 309 8.82 -24.90 17.33
N PRO A 310 8.38 -25.23 18.54
CA PRO A 310 7.43 -24.41 19.30
C PRO A 310 8.13 -23.26 20.05
N TYR A 311 8.49 -22.17 19.36
CA TYR A 311 9.11 -21.00 19.99
C TYR A 311 8.06 -20.04 20.55
N PHE A 312 7.29 -19.37 19.70
CA PHE A 312 6.25 -18.43 20.14
C PHE A 312 5.25 -18.07 19.06
N THR A 313 4.05 -17.76 19.51
CA THR A 313 2.94 -17.30 18.66
C THR A 313 2.60 -15.86 19.00
N LEU A 314 2.48 -15.01 17.99
CA LEU A 314 1.99 -13.64 18.12
C LEU A 314 0.52 -13.56 17.70
N THR A 315 -0.32 -12.96 18.53
CA THR A 315 -1.67 -12.57 18.15
C THR A 315 -1.81 -11.06 18.23
N GLN A 316 -2.41 -10.44 17.21
CA GLN A 316 -2.76 -9.02 17.23
C GLN A 316 -4.23 -8.85 16.88
N LYS A 317 -5.00 -8.23 17.77
CA LYS A 317 -6.39 -7.84 17.54
C LYS A 317 -6.48 -6.33 17.66
N ARG A 318 -6.99 -5.68 16.61
CA ARG A 318 -7.07 -4.22 16.56
C ARG A 318 -8.45 -3.78 16.08
N LYS A 319 -9.03 -2.83 16.80
CA LYS A 319 -10.22 -2.09 16.36
C LYS A 319 -9.85 -0.63 16.26
N GLU A 320 -10.13 -0.03 15.12
CA GLU A 320 -9.77 1.36 14.85
C GLU A 320 -10.96 2.13 14.30
N HIS A 321 -11.07 3.38 14.73
CA HIS A 321 -12.00 4.38 14.24
C HIS A 321 -11.21 5.62 13.83
N ALA A 322 -11.47 6.15 12.63
CA ALA A 322 -10.89 7.40 12.19
C ALA A 322 -11.95 8.29 11.56
N PHE A 323 -11.86 9.57 11.85
CA PHE A 323 -12.69 10.63 11.27
C PHE A 323 -11.77 11.64 10.61
N THR A 324 -12.15 12.12 9.43
CA THR A 324 -11.42 13.19 8.74
C THR A 324 -12.37 14.25 8.22
N GLU A 325 -11.93 15.50 8.21
CA GLU A 325 -12.60 16.61 7.53
C GLU A 325 -11.57 17.43 6.77
N ASP A 326 -11.87 17.77 5.52
CA ASP A 326 -11.04 18.60 4.68
C ASP A 326 -11.91 19.70 4.02
N LEU A 327 -11.77 20.92 4.50
CA LEU A 327 -12.45 22.10 3.98
C LEU A 327 -11.54 22.82 3.00
N ILE A 328 -11.98 22.99 1.75
CA ILE A 328 -11.16 23.52 0.66
C ILE A 328 -11.92 24.64 -0.05
N ALA A 329 -11.35 25.84 -0.03
CA ALA A 329 -11.78 26.94 -0.89
C ALA A 329 -10.78 27.10 -2.04
N ARG A 330 -11.28 27.20 -3.26
CA ARG A 330 -10.45 27.27 -4.46
C ARG A 330 -11.01 28.30 -5.46
N SER A 331 -10.11 29.14 -6.01
CA SER A 331 -10.46 30.07 -7.08
C SER A 331 -10.92 29.33 -8.34
N LYS A 332 -11.88 29.93 -9.07
CA LYS A 332 -12.38 29.48 -10.37
C LYS A 332 -11.89 30.41 -11.48
N GLY A 333 -11.93 29.92 -12.71
CA GLY A 333 -11.56 30.66 -13.91
C GLY A 333 -10.10 30.45 -14.34
N ASN A 334 -9.77 31.04 -15.47
CA ASN A 334 -8.47 30.92 -16.14
C ASN A 334 -7.58 32.17 -15.96
N GLY A 335 -7.81 32.94 -14.86
CA GLY A 335 -7.00 34.13 -14.53
C GLY A 335 -5.53 33.79 -14.34
N ALA A 336 -4.70 34.81 -14.47
CA ALA A 336 -3.24 34.68 -14.25
C ALA A 336 -2.91 34.22 -12.82
N TYR A 337 -3.71 34.61 -11.85
CA TYR A 337 -3.57 34.20 -10.44
C TYR A 337 -4.69 33.24 -10.05
N ARG A 338 -4.30 32.09 -9.48
CA ARG A 338 -5.21 31.10 -8.91
C ARG A 338 -4.72 30.77 -7.49
N TRP A 339 -5.64 30.46 -6.63
CA TRP A 339 -5.34 30.11 -5.24
C TRP A 339 -6.20 28.96 -4.74
N LEU A 340 -5.66 28.27 -3.76
CA LEU A 340 -6.32 27.27 -2.94
C LEU A 340 -5.97 27.51 -1.49
N VAL A 341 -6.96 27.48 -0.62
CA VAL A 341 -6.81 27.50 0.85
C VAL A 341 -7.59 26.33 1.41
N GLY A 342 -7.00 25.63 2.38
CA GLY A 342 -7.69 24.53 3.02
C GLY A 342 -7.39 24.40 4.50
N ALA A 343 -8.33 23.77 5.21
CA ALA A 343 -8.22 23.38 6.60
C ALA A 343 -8.53 21.89 6.71
N PHE A 344 -7.61 21.12 7.29
CA PHE A 344 -7.75 19.68 7.48
C PHE A 344 -7.75 19.33 8.95
N GLY A 345 -8.58 18.37 9.35
CA GLY A 345 -8.59 17.80 10.68
C GLY A 345 -8.81 16.30 10.64
N PHE A 346 -8.21 15.56 11.57
CA PHE A 346 -8.52 14.16 11.76
C PHE A 346 -8.46 13.76 13.22
N TYR A 347 -9.24 12.75 13.56
CA TYR A 347 -9.17 12.03 14.83
C TYR A 347 -9.11 10.54 14.56
N ARG A 348 -8.16 9.86 15.21
CA ARG A 348 -7.93 8.43 15.10
C ARG A 348 -7.88 7.84 16.50
N HIS A 349 -8.62 6.77 16.72
CA HIS A 349 -8.61 6.00 17.94
C HIS A 349 -8.51 4.52 17.61
N TYR A 350 -7.57 3.80 18.22
CA TYR A 350 -7.54 2.36 18.13
C TYR A 350 -7.24 1.68 19.47
N ASP A 351 -7.89 0.55 19.67
CA ASP A 351 -7.61 -0.42 20.72
C ASP A 351 -6.91 -1.62 20.08
N MET A 352 -5.80 -2.07 20.67
CA MET A 352 -5.04 -3.21 20.21
C MET A 352 -4.65 -4.11 21.37
N THR A 353 -4.92 -5.41 21.23
CA THR A 353 -4.42 -6.46 22.11
C THR A 353 -3.39 -7.28 21.35
N SER A 354 -2.18 -7.42 21.91
CA SER A 354 -1.03 -8.03 21.22
C SER A 354 -0.25 -8.99 22.12
N PRO A 355 -0.86 -10.11 22.58
CA PRO A 355 -0.15 -11.10 23.38
C PRO A 355 0.85 -11.89 22.53
N VAL A 356 2.01 -12.18 23.13
CA VAL A 356 3.00 -13.16 22.65
C VAL A 356 2.98 -14.35 23.59
N THR A 357 2.70 -15.54 23.06
CA THR A 357 2.73 -16.80 23.81
C THR A 357 4.06 -17.47 23.58
N PHE A 358 4.93 -17.46 24.57
CA PHE A 358 6.17 -18.24 24.58
C PHE A 358 5.85 -19.70 24.87
N LYS A 359 6.56 -20.60 24.18
CA LYS A 359 6.41 -22.04 24.26
C LYS A 359 7.75 -22.70 24.64
N ASP A 360 7.76 -24.00 24.76
CA ASP A 360 8.84 -24.81 25.30
C ASP A 360 10.22 -24.45 24.75
N LYS A 361 10.37 -24.38 23.41
CA LYS A 361 11.64 -24.00 22.76
C LYS A 361 11.97 -22.51 22.96
N GLY A 362 10.97 -21.64 22.89
CA GLY A 362 11.17 -20.22 23.16
C GLY A 362 11.64 -19.97 24.59
N ILE A 363 11.10 -20.68 25.55
CA ILE A 363 11.52 -20.62 26.95
C ILE A 363 12.93 -21.16 27.10
N SER A 364 13.18 -22.39 26.64
CA SER A 364 14.45 -23.06 26.86
C SER A 364 15.63 -22.41 26.14
N GLN A 365 15.45 -21.95 24.90
CA GLN A 365 16.54 -21.40 24.07
C GLN A 365 16.68 -19.89 24.16
N LEU A 366 15.58 -19.12 24.29
CA LEU A 366 15.65 -17.66 24.31
C LEU A 366 15.70 -17.06 25.71
N ILE A 367 15.30 -17.81 26.75
CA ILE A 367 15.26 -17.34 28.13
C ILE A 367 16.23 -18.13 29.00
N GLU A 368 15.96 -19.43 29.23
CA GLU A 368 16.77 -20.26 30.14
C GLU A 368 18.21 -20.35 29.70
N PHE A 369 18.47 -20.64 28.41
CA PHE A 369 19.83 -20.75 27.87
C PHE A 369 20.66 -19.49 28.14
N HIS A 370 20.12 -18.32 27.81
CA HIS A 370 20.85 -17.06 28.03
C HIS A 370 21.07 -16.77 29.51
N ARG A 371 20.06 -17.06 30.34
CA ARG A 371 20.15 -16.88 31.78
C ARG A 371 21.20 -17.84 32.40
N ASN A 372 21.17 -19.10 32.00
CA ASN A 372 22.06 -20.12 32.53
C ASN A 372 23.51 -19.93 32.09
N MET A 373 23.72 -19.38 30.87
CA MET A 373 25.05 -18.95 30.40
C MET A 373 25.59 -17.78 31.22
N SER A 374 24.75 -16.85 31.63
CA SER A 374 25.18 -15.68 32.41
C SER A 374 25.46 -16.00 33.88
N LEU A 375 24.76 -16.97 34.45
CA LEU A 375 24.88 -17.40 35.85
C LEU A 375 24.94 -18.94 35.97
N PRO A 376 25.99 -19.59 35.50
CA PRO A 376 26.04 -21.05 35.39
C PRO A 376 26.03 -21.79 36.75
N SER A 377 26.40 -21.12 37.84
CA SER A 377 26.37 -21.71 39.18
C SER A 377 24.97 -21.90 39.74
N TYR A 378 24.00 -21.16 39.19
CA TYR A 378 22.60 -21.16 39.59
C TYR A 378 21.70 -21.18 38.36
N PRO A 379 21.69 -22.29 37.59
CA PRO A 379 20.81 -22.41 36.43
C PRO A 379 19.37 -22.40 36.86
N ILE A 380 18.52 -21.93 35.92
CA ILE A 380 17.07 -21.90 36.12
C ILE A 380 16.38 -22.94 35.25
N SER A 381 15.22 -23.38 35.71
CA SER A 381 14.25 -24.16 34.97
C SER A 381 12.89 -23.48 35.08
N TRP A 382 12.21 -23.25 33.98
CA TRP A 382 10.88 -22.64 33.96
C TRP A 382 9.83 -23.61 34.49
N ASP A 383 8.86 -23.11 35.29
CA ASP A 383 7.88 -23.97 35.94
C ASP A 383 6.78 -24.46 34.99
N SER A 384 6.57 -23.74 33.87
CA SER A 384 5.58 -24.09 32.85
C SER A 384 6.20 -24.19 31.45
N ARG A 385 5.57 -25.00 30.57
CA ARG A 385 6.00 -25.14 29.16
C ARG A 385 5.50 -24.01 28.28
N GLN A 386 4.69 -23.11 28.77
CA GLN A 386 4.25 -21.90 28.06
C GLN A 386 3.83 -20.82 29.05
N PHE A 387 4.03 -19.58 28.64
CA PHE A 387 3.50 -18.41 29.33
C PHE A 387 3.17 -17.30 28.32
N VAL A 388 2.39 -16.31 28.74
CA VAL A 388 1.91 -15.21 27.89
C VAL A 388 2.51 -13.90 28.36
N LEU A 389 3.14 -13.18 27.45
CA LEU A 389 3.39 -11.74 27.60
C LEU A 389 2.19 -10.98 27.01
N GLY A 390 1.28 -10.55 27.86
CA GLY A 390 0.10 -9.77 27.51
C GLY A 390 0.47 -8.32 27.25
N SER A 391 -0.09 -7.73 26.22
CA SER A 391 0.05 -6.28 25.92
C SER A 391 -1.22 -5.73 25.33
N ASP A 392 -1.76 -4.70 25.96
CA ASP A 392 -2.92 -3.96 25.52
C ASP A 392 -2.56 -2.49 25.30
N PHE A 393 -3.06 -1.91 24.22
CA PHE A 393 -2.78 -0.55 23.81
C PHE A 393 -4.06 0.20 23.46
N VAL A 394 -4.14 1.43 23.94
CA VAL A 394 -5.14 2.41 23.48
C VAL A 394 -4.38 3.62 22.93
N ASN A 395 -4.46 3.80 21.62
CA ASN A 395 -3.81 4.92 20.94
C ASN A 395 -4.87 5.92 20.46
N ARG A 396 -4.64 7.20 20.72
CA ARG A 396 -5.46 8.29 20.22
C ARG A 396 -4.56 9.33 19.59
N THR A 397 -4.90 9.71 18.36
CA THR A 397 -4.17 10.74 17.62
C THR A 397 -5.17 11.76 17.08
N PHE A 398 -4.93 13.02 17.36
CA PHE A 398 -5.64 14.15 16.78
C PHE A 398 -4.66 14.97 15.98
N GLY A 399 -5.05 15.45 14.80
CA GLY A 399 -4.24 16.34 14.00
C GLY A 399 -5.07 17.39 13.32
N THR A 400 -4.46 18.56 13.09
CA THR A 400 -5.06 19.68 12.35
C THR A 400 -4.02 20.35 11.49
N ALA A 401 -4.46 20.92 10.37
CA ALA A 401 -3.58 21.65 9.48
C ALA A 401 -4.29 22.78 8.75
N LEU A 402 -3.54 23.84 8.47
CA LEU A 402 -3.92 24.90 7.54
C LEU A 402 -2.94 24.88 6.36
N TYR A 403 -3.46 24.99 5.14
CA TYR A 403 -2.62 24.98 3.96
C TYR A 403 -3.10 25.94 2.88
N HIS A 404 -2.14 26.45 2.12
CA HIS A 404 -2.36 27.38 1.02
C HIS A 404 -1.47 27.02 -0.17
N GLN A 405 -1.99 27.22 -1.38
CA GLN A 405 -1.21 27.21 -2.61
C GLN A 405 -1.66 28.36 -3.51
N SER A 406 -0.69 29.13 -3.98
CA SER A 406 -0.82 30.14 -5.02
C SER A 406 -0.21 29.62 -6.31
N THR A 407 -0.88 29.84 -7.43
CA THR A 407 -0.38 29.60 -8.78
C THR A 407 -0.46 30.92 -9.56
N TYR A 408 0.65 31.37 -10.13
CA TYR A 408 0.73 32.60 -10.89
C TYR A 408 1.32 32.35 -12.27
N ARG A 409 0.61 32.76 -13.32
CA ARG A 409 1.02 32.59 -14.72
C ARG A 409 1.47 33.93 -15.30
N VAL A 410 2.69 33.96 -15.84
CA VAL A 410 3.29 35.13 -16.51
C VAL A 410 3.89 34.71 -17.83
N GLY A 411 3.25 35.08 -18.93
CA GLY A 411 3.69 34.64 -20.27
C GLY A 411 3.73 33.10 -20.37
N ALA A 412 4.88 32.57 -20.71
CA ALA A 412 5.13 31.12 -20.81
C ALA A 412 5.44 30.45 -19.47
N PHE A 413 5.60 31.20 -18.38
CA PHE A 413 5.91 30.67 -17.08
C PHE A 413 4.67 30.51 -16.19
N THR A 414 4.67 29.43 -15.41
CA THR A 414 3.73 29.21 -14.30
C THR A 414 4.55 28.97 -13.02
N PHE A 415 4.27 29.72 -11.97
CA PHE A 415 4.90 29.58 -10.67
C PHE A 415 3.87 29.06 -9.66
N ASP A 416 4.23 28.02 -8.92
CA ASP A 416 3.45 27.50 -7.81
C ASP A 416 4.21 27.72 -6.49
N ALA A 417 3.55 28.27 -5.50
CA ALA A 417 4.08 28.41 -4.15
C ALA A 417 3.04 27.91 -3.15
N GLY A 418 3.43 27.01 -2.26
CA GLY A 418 2.53 26.42 -1.29
C GLY A 418 3.17 26.30 0.08
N LEU A 419 2.33 26.33 1.12
CA LEU A 419 2.72 26.18 2.51
C LEU A 419 1.64 25.45 3.28
N ARG A 420 2.04 24.53 4.17
CA ARG A 420 1.17 23.85 5.13
C ARG A 420 1.79 23.93 6.51
N LEU A 421 0.95 24.24 7.48
CA LEU A 421 1.23 24.13 8.90
C LEU A 421 0.43 22.96 9.42
N GLU A 422 1.08 21.99 10.07
CA GLU A 422 0.46 20.79 10.59
C GLU A 422 0.83 20.58 12.04
N TYR A 423 -0.15 20.28 12.87
CA TYR A 423 0.00 19.92 14.28
C TYR A 423 -0.65 18.58 14.53
N GLU A 424 0.06 17.69 15.23
CA GLU A 424 -0.45 16.41 15.68
C GLU A 424 -0.19 16.21 17.16
N HIS A 425 -1.19 15.67 17.88
CA HIS A 425 -1.09 15.23 19.26
C HIS A 425 -1.41 13.74 19.31
N ALA A 426 -0.46 12.94 19.80
CA ALA A 426 -0.60 11.49 19.94
C ALA A 426 -0.50 11.07 21.40
N THR A 427 -1.35 10.13 21.82
CA THR A 427 -1.31 9.53 23.16
C THR A 427 -1.36 8.02 23.03
N LEU A 428 -0.54 7.33 23.82
CA LEU A 428 -0.56 5.87 23.98
C LEU A 428 -0.76 5.53 25.44
N ASN A 429 -1.85 4.83 25.77
CA ASN A 429 -1.96 4.13 27.04
C ASN A 429 -1.58 2.66 26.79
N TYR A 430 -0.75 2.10 27.62
CA TYR A 430 -0.37 0.69 27.53
C TYR A 430 -0.61 -0.02 28.86
N HIS A 431 -0.89 -1.29 28.76
CA HIS A 431 -0.94 -2.22 29.88
C HIS A 431 -0.27 -3.52 29.46
N SER A 432 0.74 -3.93 30.20
CA SER A 432 1.49 -5.16 29.94
C SER A 432 1.54 -6.00 31.18
N GLU A 433 1.20 -7.29 31.03
CA GLU A 433 1.13 -8.20 32.15
C GLU A 433 1.70 -9.57 31.79
N THR A 434 2.34 -10.22 32.77
CA THR A 434 2.68 -11.63 32.72
C THR A 434 2.76 -12.19 34.13
N HIS A 435 2.28 -13.42 34.31
CA HIS A 435 2.43 -14.22 35.51
C HIS A 435 3.12 -15.52 35.10
N THR A 436 4.28 -15.80 35.69
CA THR A 436 5.04 -17.02 35.42
C THR A 436 6.02 -17.26 36.55
N GLY A 437 6.70 -18.41 36.58
CA GLY A 437 7.67 -18.72 37.59
C GLY A 437 8.81 -19.59 37.08
N TYR A 438 9.86 -19.62 37.84
CA TYR A 438 10.99 -20.49 37.58
C TYR A 438 11.67 -20.95 38.85
N THR A 439 12.31 -22.10 38.76
CA THR A 439 13.07 -22.72 39.83
C THR A 439 14.54 -22.48 39.59
N ILE A 440 15.26 -22.02 40.63
CA ILE A 440 16.73 -21.87 40.63
C ILE A 440 17.32 -23.15 41.21
N ILE A 441 18.29 -23.72 40.54
CA ILE A 441 18.95 -24.97 40.94
C ILE A 441 20.42 -24.67 41.24
N SER A 442 20.95 -25.20 42.32
CA SER A 442 22.39 -25.15 42.59
C SER A 442 23.13 -26.11 41.66
N ALA A 443 24.00 -25.63 40.80
CA ALA A 443 24.79 -26.48 39.91
C ALA A 443 25.78 -27.40 40.67
N ALA A 444 26.12 -27.02 41.90
CA ALA A 444 27.07 -27.81 42.75
C ALA A 444 26.37 -28.98 43.42
N THR A 445 25.11 -28.86 43.86
CA THR A 445 24.40 -29.91 44.62
C THR A 445 23.28 -30.57 43.84
N GLY A 446 22.77 -29.92 42.80
CA GLY A 446 21.60 -30.36 42.07
C GLY A 446 20.28 -30.07 42.81
N GLU A 447 20.34 -29.42 43.99
CA GLU A 447 19.17 -29.13 44.80
C GLU A 447 18.51 -27.81 44.38
N ILE A 448 17.21 -27.69 44.66
CA ILE A 448 16.45 -26.46 44.49
C ILE A 448 16.98 -25.42 45.45
N TYR A 449 17.51 -24.33 44.94
CA TYR A 449 17.97 -23.17 45.71
C TYR A 449 16.83 -22.22 46.07
N ALA A 450 15.94 -21.92 45.11
CA ALA A 450 14.77 -21.06 45.31
C ALA A 450 13.70 -21.28 44.22
N HIS A 451 12.48 -20.94 44.55
CA HIS A 451 11.40 -20.71 43.56
C HIS A 451 11.13 -19.22 43.45
N GLU A 452 11.11 -18.70 42.27
CA GLU A 452 10.86 -17.28 41.98
C GLU A 452 9.62 -17.13 41.12
N ASN A 453 8.70 -16.26 41.56
CA ASN A 453 7.55 -15.87 40.77
C ASN A 453 7.80 -14.52 40.09
N ILE A 454 7.50 -14.45 38.80
CA ILE A 454 7.53 -13.22 38.01
C ILE A 454 6.10 -12.73 37.87
N ASP A 455 5.81 -11.58 38.42
CA ASP A 455 4.55 -10.87 38.30
C ASP A 455 4.82 -9.49 37.75
N ILE A 456 4.61 -9.31 36.44
CA ILE A 456 4.72 -8.04 35.78
C ILE A 456 3.32 -7.49 35.53
N ASN A 457 3.04 -6.31 36.06
CA ASN A 457 1.83 -5.56 35.80
C ASN A 457 2.28 -4.09 35.58
N ASP A 458 2.55 -3.75 34.32
CA ASP A 458 3.09 -2.45 33.94
C ASP A 458 2.05 -1.67 33.17
N ARG A 459 1.80 -0.44 33.62
CA ARG A 459 0.83 0.46 32.99
C ARG A 459 1.43 1.84 32.87
N GLY A 460 1.19 2.47 31.72
CA GLY A 460 1.69 3.81 31.51
C GLY A 460 0.89 4.59 30.46
N LYS A 461 1.23 5.87 30.39
CA LYS A 461 0.67 6.80 29.43
C LYS A 461 1.75 7.67 28.85
N LEU A 462 1.89 7.61 27.53
CA LEU A 462 2.82 8.42 26.75
C LEU A 462 2.05 9.48 25.97
N LYS A 463 2.69 10.66 25.80
CA LYS A 463 2.14 11.77 24.99
C LYS A 463 3.25 12.38 24.18
N LYS A 464 2.96 12.73 22.92
CA LYS A 464 3.87 13.47 22.04
C LYS A 464 3.09 14.46 21.20
N ASP A 465 3.72 15.60 20.98
CA ASP A 465 3.24 16.67 20.12
C ASP A 465 4.23 16.87 18.97
N PHE A 466 3.70 17.06 17.78
CA PHE A 466 4.50 17.27 16.57
C PHE A 466 3.97 18.50 15.83
N PHE A 467 4.90 19.32 15.35
CA PHE A 467 4.60 20.48 14.52
C PHE A 467 5.46 20.44 13.25
N GLU A 468 4.84 20.51 12.08
CA GLU A 468 5.52 20.45 10.79
C GLU A 468 5.17 21.64 9.90
N LEU A 469 6.20 22.20 9.27
CA LEU A 469 6.11 23.23 8.24
C LEU A 469 6.50 22.62 6.90
N LEU A 470 5.58 22.63 5.92
CA LEU A 470 5.71 21.88 4.68
C LEU A 470 5.60 22.81 3.46
N PRO A 471 6.70 23.50 3.10
CA PRO A 471 6.75 24.38 1.94
C PRO A 471 6.91 23.61 0.63
N LYS A 472 6.41 24.24 -0.44
CA LYS A 472 6.62 23.83 -1.83
C LYS A 472 6.80 25.06 -2.71
N PHE A 473 7.73 24.96 -3.65
CA PHE A 473 7.89 25.91 -4.73
C PHE A 473 8.11 25.17 -6.05
N ALA A 474 7.50 25.66 -7.12
CA ALA A 474 7.74 25.11 -8.44
C ALA A 474 7.62 26.17 -9.53
N ALA A 475 8.36 25.98 -10.62
CA ALA A 475 8.32 26.80 -11.82
C ALA A 475 8.18 25.90 -13.04
N THR A 476 7.21 26.20 -13.90
CA THR A 476 6.98 25.50 -15.17
C THR A 476 7.13 26.49 -16.31
N TYR A 477 7.90 26.10 -17.32
CA TYR A 477 7.96 26.78 -18.60
C TYR A 477 7.15 26.00 -19.63
N HIS A 478 6.21 26.67 -20.30
CA HIS A 478 5.38 26.11 -21.36
C HIS A 478 5.99 26.47 -22.71
N PHE A 479 6.40 25.44 -23.44
CA PHE A 479 6.91 25.62 -24.80
C PHE A 479 5.72 25.87 -25.75
N GLY A 480 5.99 26.47 -26.86
CA GLY A 480 5.04 26.55 -27.98
C GLY A 480 5.02 25.25 -28.81
N ASP A 481 4.97 25.36 -30.12
CA ASP A 481 4.72 24.25 -31.06
C ASP A 481 5.91 23.31 -31.35
N PHE A 482 6.86 23.16 -30.45
CA PHE A 482 8.09 22.37 -30.67
C PHE A 482 8.01 20.90 -30.23
N GLY A 483 6.83 20.35 -29.93
CA GLY A 483 6.68 18.98 -29.48
C GLY A 483 7.00 18.76 -28.00
N PHE A 484 7.74 19.63 -27.33
CA PHE A 484 7.79 19.73 -25.87
C PHE A 484 6.62 20.59 -25.39
N GLU A 485 5.83 20.07 -24.47
CA GLU A 485 4.72 20.81 -23.89
C GLU A 485 5.18 21.71 -22.75
N SER A 486 6.02 21.17 -21.86
CA SER A 486 6.53 21.91 -20.70
C SER A 486 7.80 21.30 -20.14
N ALA A 487 8.60 22.15 -19.49
CA ALA A 487 9.65 21.74 -18.57
C ALA A 487 9.41 22.40 -17.20
N TYR A 488 9.77 21.73 -16.13
CA TYR A 488 9.55 22.24 -14.79
C TYR A 488 10.71 21.93 -13.84
N PHE A 489 10.84 22.79 -12.83
CA PHE A 489 11.65 22.57 -11.64
C PHE A 489 10.76 22.67 -10.41
N SER A 490 10.95 21.80 -9.42
CA SER A 490 10.25 21.90 -8.15
C SER A 490 11.14 21.54 -6.96
N ILE A 491 10.83 22.19 -5.84
CA ILE A 491 11.40 21.90 -4.52
C ILE A 491 10.25 21.77 -3.54
N ALA A 492 10.22 20.67 -2.77
CA ALA A 492 9.17 20.42 -1.80
C ALA A 492 9.70 19.69 -0.58
N ARG A 493 9.16 20.02 0.59
CA ARG A 493 9.38 19.28 1.83
C ARG A 493 8.19 18.38 2.11
N GLY A 494 8.45 17.11 2.42
CA GLY A 494 7.46 16.15 2.87
C GLY A 494 7.78 15.60 4.24
N CYS A 495 6.76 15.08 4.92
CA CYS A 495 6.91 14.43 6.20
C CYS A 495 6.19 13.09 6.27
N LYS A 496 6.69 12.24 7.15
CA LYS A 496 6.05 11.04 7.67
C LYS A 496 5.87 11.24 9.17
N SER A 497 4.67 10.98 9.67
CA SER A 497 4.31 11.28 11.07
C SER A 497 5.19 10.54 12.07
N GLY A 498 5.39 11.15 13.21
CA GLY A 498 5.87 10.51 14.42
C GLY A 498 4.79 9.65 15.09
N GLY A 499 5.13 9.03 16.20
CA GLY A 499 4.18 8.19 16.93
C GLY A 499 4.81 7.28 17.97
N PHE A 500 4.16 6.15 18.19
CA PHE A 500 4.57 5.12 19.15
C PHE A 500 4.64 3.75 18.48
N ASN A 501 5.73 3.04 18.68
CA ASN A 501 5.92 1.70 18.14
C ASN A 501 5.33 0.64 19.05
N THR A 502 4.09 0.25 18.79
CA THR A 502 3.40 -0.80 19.54
C THR A 502 3.77 -2.21 19.08
N GLN A 503 4.34 -2.39 17.88
CA GLN A 503 4.71 -3.71 17.35
C GLN A 503 5.96 -4.29 18.02
N MET A 504 6.87 -3.43 18.47
CA MET A 504 8.09 -3.86 19.17
C MET A 504 7.95 -3.86 20.69
N PHE A 505 6.75 -3.65 21.21
CA PHE A 505 6.53 -3.61 22.65
C PHE A 505 6.80 -4.96 23.32
N SER A 506 6.59 -6.07 22.61
CA SER A 506 6.95 -7.41 23.07
C SER A 506 8.46 -7.55 23.32
N ASP A 507 9.30 -6.92 22.49
CA ASP A 507 10.76 -6.94 22.67
C ASP A 507 11.15 -6.15 23.93
N VAL A 508 10.48 -5.02 24.19
CA VAL A 508 10.68 -4.21 25.41
C VAL A 508 10.28 -5.01 26.65
N LEU A 509 9.15 -5.74 26.60
CA LEU A 509 8.72 -6.59 27.70
C LEU A 509 9.64 -7.77 27.95
N GLN A 510 10.15 -8.40 26.89
CA GLN A 510 11.14 -9.46 27.01
C GLN A 510 12.41 -8.95 27.69
N GLN A 511 12.87 -7.75 27.34
CA GLN A 511 14.04 -7.14 27.99
C GLN A 511 13.75 -6.81 29.47
N LYS A 512 12.54 -6.37 29.81
CA LYS A 512 12.13 -6.15 31.20
C LYS A 512 12.11 -7.48 31.98
N LEU A 513 11.60 -8.55 31.38
CA LEU A 513 11.62 -9.89 31.96
C LEU A 513 13.07 -10.33 32.22
N MET A 514 13.98 -10.15 31.25
CA MET A 514 15.40 -10.47 31.41
C MET A 514 16.07 -9.61 32.50
N GLY A 515 15.72 -8.33 32.59
CA GLY A 515 16.21 -7.43 33.64
C GLY A 515 15.84 -7.87 35.05
N ILE A 516 14.60 -8.38 35.27
CA ILE A 516 14.15 -8.93 36.54
C ILE A 516 15.00 -10.16 36.94
N MET A 517 15.42 -10.95 35.97
CA MET A 517 16.31 -12.11 36.19
C MET A 517 17.80 -11.76 36.33
N GLY A 518 18.15 -10.46 36.39
CA GLY A 518 19.53 -9.98 36.51
C GLY A 518 20.34 -10.01 35.21
N ILE A 519 19.69 -10.13 34.06
CA ILE A 519 20.32 -10.20 32.75
C ILE A 519 19.73 -9.10 31.86
N GLY A 520 20.35 -7.99 31.75
CA GLY A 520 19.94 -6.96 30.79
C GLY A 520 19.95 -5.55 31.32
N ALA A 521 19.92 -4.58 30.42
CA ALA A 521 19.78 -3.17 30.75
C ALA A 521 18.29 -2.83 30.91
N GLY A 522 17.94 -2.08 31.97
CA GLY A 522 16.61 -1.51 32.10
C GLY A 522 16.43 -0.40 31.04
N TYR A 523 15.29 -0.42 30.34
CA TYR A 523 14.94 0.65 29.39
C TYR A 523 13.93 1.61 29.99
N ASP A 524 14.07 2.89 29.65
CA ASP A 524 12.94 3.83 29.74
C ASP A 524 12.02 3.61 28.54
N ILE A 525 10.82 3.12 28.80
CA ILE A 525 9.79 2.86 27.80
C ILE A 525 9.48 4.14 26.99
N ASN A 526 9.56 5.31 27.63
CA ASN A 526 9.31 6.61 26.99
C ASN A 526 10.33 6.93 25.87
N GLU A 527 11.56 6.48 26.02
CA GLU A 527 12.64 6.76 25.07
C GLU A 527 12.67 5.75 23.93
N VAL A 528 12.22 4.51 24.20
CA VAL A 528 12.34 3.38 23.28
C VAL A 528 11.13 3.24 22.36
N VAL A 529 9.94 3.62 22.85
CA VAL A 529 8.68 3.40 22.11
C VAL A 529 8.28 4.60 21.25
N ALA A 530 8.69 5.82 21.63
CA ALA A 530 8.31 7.05 20.93
C ALA A 530 9.33 7.44 19.86
N TYR A 531 8.86 7.83 18.67
CA TYR A 531 9.71 8.34 17.60
C TYR A 531 9.15 9.66 17.02
N LYS A 532 10.06 10.50 16.49
CA LYS A 532 9.77 11.80 15.88
C LYS A 532 9.36 11.65 14.41
N PRO A 533 8.73 12.68 13.81
CA PRO A 533 8.51 12.73 12.38
C PRO A 533 9.81 12.56 11.57
N GLU A 534 9.71 11.89 10.45
CA GLU A 534 10.73 11.79 9.41
C GLU A 534 10.43 12.82 8.32
N SER A 535 11.44 13.53 7.80
CA SER A 535 11.24 14.54 6.78
C SER A 535 12.18 14.39 5.60
N ALA A 536 11.69 14.71 4.39
CA ALA A 536 12.46 14.68 3.16
C ALA A 536 12.32 15.98 2.36
N TRP A 537 13.43 16.49 1.84
CA TRP A 537 13.47 17.47 0.77
C TRP A 537 13.65 16.80 -0.57
N ASN A 538 12.85 17.19 -1.55
CA ASN A 538 12.95 16.74 -2.93
C ASN A 538 13.23 17.91 -3.85
N TYR A 539 14.22 17.74 -4.73
CA TYR A 539 14.54 18.63 -5.84
C TYR A 539 14.29 17.85 -7.10
N GLU A 540 13.45 18.37 -7.98
CA GLU A 540 13.02 17.65 -9.17
C GLU A 540 13.04 18.55 -10.39
N LEU A 541 13.57 18.01 -11.49
CA LEU A 541 13.52 18.60 -12.83
C LEU A 541 12.81 17.62 -13.76
N GLY A 542 11.89 18.11 -14.56
CA GLY A 542 11.18 17.24 -15.50
C GLY A 542 10.70 17.96 -16.74
N ALA A 543 10.32 17.18 -17.75
CA ALA A 543 9.74 17.68 -18.99
C ALA A 543 8.62 16.76 -19.47
N ARG A 544 7.67 17.33 -20.19
CA ARG A 544 6.61 16.64 -20.90
C ARG A 544 6.71 16.93 -22.38
N PHE A 545 6.41 15.90 -23.15
CA PHE A 545 6.48 16.00 -24.61
C PHE A 545 5.30 15.30 -25.29
N ASN A 546 4.99 15.82 -26.46
CA ASN A 546 3.92 15.35 -27.32
C ASN A 546 4.36 15.57 -28.77
N PHE A 547 4.83 14.50 -29.39
CA PHE A 547 5.32 14.54 -30.74
C PHE A 547 4.35 13.88 -31.72
N LEU A 548 4.45 14.27 -33.00
CA LEU A 548 3.72 13.66 -34.12
C LEU A 548 2.19 13.65 -33.89
N ASN A 549 1.63 14.78 -33.48
CA ASN A 549 0.19 14.94 -33.25
C ASN A 549 -0.37 13.85 -32.26
N HIS A 550 0.16 13.80 -31.05
CA HIS A 550 -0.19 12.88 -29.99
C HIS A 550 0.12 11.38 -30.25
N ARG A 551 0.91 11.07 -31.31
CA ARG A 551 1.35 9.69 -31.52
C ARG A 551 2.43 9.25 -30.55
N ILE A 552 3.26 10.16 -30.07
CA ILE A 552 4.29 9.91 -29.05
C ILE A 552 4.09 10.90 -27.93
N THR A 553 3.64 10.44 -26.79
CA THR A 553 3.45 11.26 -25.60
C THR A 553 4.26 10.70 -24.45
N GLY A 554 4.73 11.57 -23.57
CA GLY A 554 5.48 11.07 -22.43
C GLY A 554 5.98 12.16 -21.50
N ASN A 555 6.62 11.70 -20.46
CA ASN A 555 7.32 12.55 -19.49
C ASN A 555 8.64 11.92 -19.08
N VAL A 556 9.56 12.79 -18.72
CA VAL A 556 10.86 12.44 -18.12
C VAL A 556 11.09 13.32 -16.92
N SER A 557 11.64 12.74 -15.85
CA SER A 557 12.05 13.50 -14.67
C SER A 557 13.32 12.94 -14.06
N ALA A 558 14.08 13.82 -13.41
CA ALA A 558 15.20 13.48 -12.54
C ALA A 558 14.97 14.10 -11.18
N PHE A 559 15.35 13.38 -10.12
CA PHE A 559 15.12 13.83 -8.77
C PHE A 559 16.33 13.58 -7.86
N TYR A 560 16.43 14.42 -6.85
CA TYR A 560 17.32 14.27 -5.70
C TYR A 560 16.50 14.43 -4.43
N MET A 561 16.42 13.38 -3.60
CA MET A 561 15.73 13.40 -2.32
C MET A 561 16.73 13.24 -1.18
N TYR A 562 16.60 14.08 -0.16
CA TYR A 562 17.41 14.02 1.06
C TYR A 562 16.51 13.90 2.27
N CYS A 563 16.56 12.75 2.93
CA CYS A 563 15.69 12.40 4.05
C CYS A 563 16.48 12.38 5.34
N ARG A 564 15.95 13.05 6.37
CA ARG A 564 16.50 13.15 7.74
C ARG A 564 15.58 12.47 8.73
N ASP A 565 16.16 12.13 9.86
CA ASP A 565 15.45 11.54 11.00
C ASP A 565 14.67 10.28 10.59
N ARG A 566 15.31 9.44 9.73
CA ARG A 566 14.74 8.17 9.26
C ARG A 566 14.34 7.31 10.45
N GLN A 567 13.11 6.85 10.42
CA GLN A 567 12.57 5.90 11.39
C GLN A 567 13.08 4.49 11.01
N LEU A 568 14.13 4.07 11.70
CA LEU A 568 14.85 2.82 11.46
C LEU A 568 14.92 2.00 12.76
N THR A 569 15.10 0.69 12.61
CA THR A 569 15.30 -0.20 13.75
C THR A 569 16.76 -0.19 14.18
N VAL A 570 16.99 -0.07 15.49
CA VAL A 570 18.33 -0.15 16.10
C VAL A 570 18.32 -1.14 17.25
N PHE A 571 19.49 -1.61 17.62
CA PHE A 571 19.69 -2.33 18.87
C PHE A 571 20.08 -1.31 19.95
N PRO A 572 19.40 -1.31 21.10
CA PRO A 572 19.83 -0.46 22.21
C PRO A 572 21.25 -0.76 22.65
N ASP A 573 21.96 0.26 23.16
CA ASP A 573 23.36 0.20 23.52
C ASP A 573 23.70 -1.06 24.33
N GLY A 574 24.69 -1.83 23.83
CA GLY A 574 25.19 -3.04 24.47
C GLY A 574 24.32 -4.27 24.35
N THR A 575 23.20 -4.24 23.61
CA THR A 575 22.32 -5.40 23.43
C THR A 575 22.47 -6.05 22.06
N THR A 576 22.24 -7.36 22.00
CA THR A 576 22.19 -8.13 20.75
C THR A 576 20.75 -8.53 20.39
N THR A 577 19.82 -8.25 21.28
CA THR A 577 18.37 -8.57 21.17
C THR A 577 17.55 -7.35 21.53
N GLY A 578 16.25 -7.33 21.19
CA GLY A 578 15.36 -6.24 21.51
C GLY A 578 15.54 -5.03 20.57
N ARG A 579 15.13 -5.17 19.32
CA ARG A 579 15.12 -4.07 18.35
C ARG A 579 14.14 -2.99 18.76
N VAL A 580 14.56 -1.75 18.64
CA VAL A 580 13.70 -0.57 18.85
C VAL A 580 13.68 0.29 17.60
N MET A 581 12.59 1.02 17.38
CA MET A 581 12.51 1.98 16.30
C MET A 581 12.87 3.36 16.82
N THR A 582 13.82 4.01 16.16
CA THR A 582 14.24 5.37 16.49
C THR A 582 14.57 6.18 15.24
N ASN A 583 14.78 7.47 15.39
CA ASN A 583 15.20 8.37 14.32
C ASN A 583 16.73 8.31 14.10
N ALA A 584 17.22 7.16 13.62
CA ALA A 584 18.64 6.84 13.62
C ALA A 584 19.40 7.19 12.34
N GLY A 585 18.74 7.52 11.24
CA GLY A 585 19.38 7.57 9.94
C GLY A 585 19.11 8.81 9.10
N THR A 586 20.00 9.02 8.15
CA THR A 586 19.85 9.98 7.04
C THR A 586 20.07 9.22 5.74
N THR A 587 19.20 9.44 4.75
CA THR A 587 19.34 8.81 3.43
C THR A 587 19.30 9.85 2.33
N ARG A 588 19.92 9.51 1.20
CA ARG A 588 19.77 10.22 -0.06
C ARG A 588 19.27 9.26 -1.13
N SER A 589 18.42 9.77 -2.03
CA SER A 589 17.95 9.04 -3.19
C SER A 589 18.11 9.91 -4.43
N ILE A 590 18.78 9.39 -5.45
CA ILE A 590 18.97 10.05 -6.74
C ILE A 590 18.40 9.12 -7.80
N GLY A 591 17.63 9.66 -8.73
CA GLY A 591 17.07 8.81 -9.76
C GLY A 591 16.46 9.57 -10.93
N CYS A 592 15.96 8.78 -11.87
CA CYS A 592 15.22 9.30 -13.02
C CYS A 592 14.01 8.41 -13.32
N GLU A 593 13.05 8.98 -14.02
CA GLU A 593 11.81 8.34 -14.43
C GLU A 593 11.50 8.72 -15.87
N VAL A 594 11.04 7.74 -16.64
CA VAL A 594 10.63 7.91 -18.02
C VAL A 594 9.32 7.17 -18.22
N ALA A 595 8.33 7.82 -18.79
CA ALA A 595 7.09 7.18 -19.23
C ALA A 595 6.79 7.66 -20.66
N VAL A 596 6.64 6.72 -21.60
CA VAL A 596 6.41 6.98 -23.00
C VAL A 596 5.26 6.11 -23.50
N ASN A 597 4.32 6.72 -24.17
CA ASN A 597 3.27 6.06 -24.94
C ASN A 597 3.46 6.34 -26.41
N VAL A 598 3.51 5.29 -27.24
CA VAL A 598 3.60 5.39 -28.69
C VAL A 598 2.35 4.79 -29.29
N ASN A 599 1.58 5.58 -29.99
CA ASN A 599 0.38 5.18 -30.73
C ASN A 599 0.61 5.37 -32.24
N PRO A 600 1.11 4.35 -32.94
CA PRO A 600 1.36 4.46 -34.38
C PRO A 600 0.07 4.60 -35.22
N GLY A 601 -1.09 4.37 -34.60
CA GLY A 601 -2.38 4.24 -35.27
C GLY A 601 -2.74 2.80 -35.59
N GLN A 602 -3.86 2.58 -36.25
CA GLN A 602 -4.34 1.27 -36.71
C GLN A 602 -4.49 0.21 -35.59
N GLY A 603 -4.80 0.64 -34.34
CA GLY A 603 -5.03 -0.26 -33.22
C GLY A 603 -3.77 -0.70 -32.46
N SER A 604 -2.59 -0.17 -32.80
CA SER A 604 -1.35 -0.49 -32.07
C SER A 604 -1.07 0.49 -30.94
N LEU A 605 -0.55 0.01 -29.81
CA LEU A 605 -0.03 0.81 -28.70
C LEU A 605 1.23 0.16 -28.15
N PHE A 606 2.25 0.99 -27.92
CA PHE A 606 3.46 0.63 -27.18
C PHE A 606 3.58 1.56 -25.97
N GLN A 607 3.82 0.99 -24.80
CA GLN A 607 4.02 1.73 -23.57
C GLN A 607 5.32 1.31 -22.91
N ILE A 608 6.10 2.28 -22.46
CA ILE A 608 7.32 2.07 -21.68
C ILE A 608 7.24 2.93 -20.44
N SER A 609 7.47 2.33 -19.29
CA SER A 609 7.59 2.97 -17.99
C SER A 609 8.86 2.46 -17.33
N TYR A 610 9.83 3.35 -17.08
CA TYR A 610 11.11 2.99 -16.49
C TYR A 610 11.46 3.94 -15.35
N GLY A 611 11.92 3.39 -14.24
CA GLY A 611 12.43 4.13 -13.10
C GLY A 611 13.78 3.60 -12.66
N TYR A 612 14.72 4.51 -12.44
CA TYR A 612 15.99 4.25 -11.77
C TYR A 612 16.06 4.98 -10.45
N THR A 613 16.52 4.28 -9.41
CA THR A 613 16.67 4.81 -8.06
C THR A 613 17.96 4.32 -7.42
N ASN A 614 18.82 5.25 -7.02
CA ASN A 614 20.01 4.99 -6.20
C ASN A 614 19.76 5.58 -4.81
N ALA A 615 19.20 4.76 -3.91
CA ALA A 615 18.89 5.13 -2.53
C ALA A 615 19.97 4.57 -1.60
N LYS A 616 20.68 5.44 -0.85
CA LYS A 616 21.76 5.05 0.06
C LYS A 616 21.65 5.75 1.40
N PHE A 617 22.13 5.08 2.43
CA PHE A 617 22.38 5.72 3.71
C PHE A 617 23.52 6.73 3.59
N VAL A 618 23.28 7.94 4.10
CA VAL A 618 24.34 8.96 4.31
C VAL A 618 24.92 8.76 5.70
N LYS A 619 24.05 8.45 6.66
CA LYS A 619 24.40 8.16 8.05
C LYS A 619 23.40 7.14 8.59
N TYR A 620 23.90 6.02 9.07
CA TYR A 620 23.09 5.04 9.80
C TYR A 620 24.02 4.11 10.58
N ASN A 621 23.86 4.09 11.91
CA ASN A 621 24.47 3.13 12.80
C ASN A 621 23.36 2.50 13.64
N ASP A 622 23.27 1.19 13.66
CA ASP A 622 22.24 0.43 14.37
C ASP A 622 22.66 0.00 15.79
N GLY A 623 23.82 0.50 16.24
CA GLY A 623 24.47 0.11 17.50
C GLY A 623 25.44 -1.07 17.36
N LYS A 624 25.44 -1.80 16.23
CA LYS A 624 26.35 -2.92 15.93
C LYS A 624 27.32 -2.57 14.82
N ALA A 625 26.86 -1.87 13.78
CA ALA A 625 27.65 -1.52 12.60
C ALA A 625 27.24 -0.17 12.01
N ASP A 626 28.17 0.44 11.27
CA ASP A 626 27.92 1.64 10.47
C ASP A 626 27.62 1.22 9.01
N TYR A 627 26.43 1.59 8.54
CA TYR A 627 25.94 1.28 7.19
C TYR A 627 26.02 2.46 6.24
N ALA A 628 26.80 3.50 6.55
CA ALA A 628 27.02 4.63 5.66
C ALA A 628 27.44 4.14 4.26
N HIS A 629 26.84 4.73 3.21
CA HIS A 629 27.04 4.38 1.80
C HIS A 629 26.43 3.05 1.33
N CYS A 630 25.88 2.21 2.20
CA CYS A 630 25.09 1.04 1.81
C CYS A 630 23.76 1.45 1.17
N PHE A 631 23.25 0.61 0.28
CA PHE A 631 21.92 0.80 -0.30
C PHE A 631 20.81 0.59 0.74
N VAL A 632 19.73 1.35 0.62
CA VAL A 632 18.53 1.18 1.45
C VAL A 632 17.89 -0.16 1.11
N PRO A 633 17.67 -1.07 2.07
CA PRO A 633 17.07 -2.37 1.83
C PRO A 633 15.65 -2.29 1.29
N TYR A 634 15.23 -3.38 0.60
CA TYR A 634 13.87 -3.58 0.05
C TYR A 634 13.47 -2.61 -1.06
N SER A 635 14.33 -1.72 -1.49
CA SER A 635 14.08 -0.76 -2.56
C SER A 635 14.77 -1.21 -3.84
N PRO A 636 14.04 -1.49 -4.93
CA PRO A 636 14.66 -1.85 -6.20
C PRO A 636 15.40 -0.66 -6.82
N SER A 637 16.58 -0.92 -7.39
CA SER A 637 17.31 0.09 -8.17
C SER A 637 16.65 0.39 -9.51
N HIS A 638 15.93 -0.58 -10.08
CA HIS A 638 15.25 -0.47 -11.37
C HIS A 638 13.82 -0.98 -11.29
N THR A 639 12.90 -0.26 -11.88
CA THR A 639 11.54 -0.71 -12.17
C THR A 639 11.29 -0.50 -13.67
N LEU A 640 10.76 -1.51 -14.34
CA LEU A 640 10.49 -1.49 -15.78
C LEU A 640 9.11 -2.08 -16.05
N PHE A 641 8.33 -1.40 -16.86
CA PHE A 641 7.14 -1.94 -17.48
C PHE A 641 7.17 -1.61 -18.97
N VAL A 642 7.07 -2.64 -19.80
CA VAL A 642 6.95 -2.50 -21.26
C VAL A 642 5.74 -3.27 -21.70
N GLN A 643 4.87 -2.64 -22.48
CA GLN A 643 3.67 -3.24 -23.02
C GLN A 643 3.58 -2.97 -24.53
N ALA A 644 3.23 -3.98 -25.28
CA ALA A 644 2.90 -3.88 -26.68
C ALA A 644 1.56 -4.56 -26.94
N LEU A 645 0.67 -3.89 -27.65
CA LEU A 645 -0.61 -4.47 -28.04
C LEU A 645 -0.97 -4.09 -29.47
N HIS A 646 -1.77 -4.95 -30.08
CA HIS A 646 -2.41 -4.68 -31.35
C HIS A 646 -3.86 -5.17 -31.34
N GLU A 647 -4.78 -4.29 -31.71
CA GLU A 647 -6.21 -4.59 -31.86
C GLU A 647 -6.55 -4.78 -33.33
N PHE A 648 -6.93 -6.00 -33.70
CA PHE A 648 -7.49 -6.36 -35.00
C PHE A 648 -8.98 -6.09 -34.98
N LYS A 649 -9.46 -5.10 -35.71
CA LYS A 649 -10.89 -4.78 -35.84
C LYS A 649 -11.51 -5.58 -36.97
N PHE A 650 -12.62 -6.28 -36.67
CA PHE A 650 -13.38 -7.02 -37.66
C PHE A 650 -14.48 -6.16 -38.29
N HIS A 651 -14.96 -6.54 -39.48
CA HIS A 651 -15.91 -5.75 -40.27
C HIS A 651 -17.21 -5.42 -39.50
N ARG A 652 -17.71 -4.22 -39.72
CA ARG A 652 -18.81 -3.51 -39.03
C ARG A 652 -20.13 -4.29 -38.81
N ASN A 653 -20.39 -5.37 -39.53
CA ASN A 653 -21.72 -6.04 -39.53
C ASN A 653 -21.84 -7.22 -38.55
N ARG A 654 -20.83 -7.52 -37.76
CA ARG A 654 -20.88 -8.61 -36.76
C ARG A 654 -20.93 -8.03 -35.34
N THR A 655 -22.10 -8.02 -34.74
CA THR A 655 -22.31 -7.55 -33.35
C THR A 655 -21.67 -8.46 -32.31
N TRP A 656 -21.57 -9.77 -32.59
CA TRP A 656 -21.04 -10.76 -31.68
C TRP A 656 -19.49 -10.79 -31.63
N LEU A 657 -18.78 -10.28 -32.64
CA LEU A 657 -17.31 -10.23 -32.68
C LEU A 657 -16.84 -8.95 -33.36
N LYS A 658 -16.34 -8.00 -32.57
CA LYS A 658 -15.88 -6.69 -33.03
C LYS A 658 -14.36 -6.62 -33.18
N SER A 659 -13.62 -7.19 -32.23
CA SER A 659 -12.16 -7.15 -32.25
C SER A 659 -11.49 -8.33 -31.57
N LEU A 660 -10.23 -8.56 -31.94
CA LEU A 660 -9.26 -9.39 -31.25
C LEU A 660 -8.08 -8.50 -30.86
N THR A 661 -7.80 -8.39 -29.57
CA THR A 661 -6.62 -7.68 -29.06
C THR A 661 -5.60 -8.72 -28.60
N ILE A 662 -4.38 -8.64 -29.12
CA ILE A 662 -3.24 -9.42 -28.64
C ILE A 662 -2.29 -8.46 -27.92
N GLU A 663 -1.90 -8.86 -26.71
CA GLU A 663 -1.06 -8.07 -25.84
C GLU A 663 0.09 -8.90 -25.27
N SER A 664 1.23 -8.26 -25.10
CA SER A 664 2.36 -8.79 -24.33
C SER A 664 2.93 -7.67 -23.47
N ASN A 665 3.32 -8.02 -22.22
CA ASN A 665 3.98 -7.10 -21.33
C ASN A 665 5.16 -7.75 -20.62
N VAL A 666 6.14 -6.92 -20.27
CA VAL A 666 7.29 -7.30 -19.45
C VAL A 666 7.36 -6.40 -18.26
N ARG A 667 7.37 -6.98 -17.07
CA ARG A 667 7.63 -6.30 -15.81
C ARG A 667 9.03 -6.67 -15.32
N GLY A 668 9.92 -5.69 -15.23
CA GLY A 668 11.28 -5.86 -14.74
C GLY A 668 11.48 -5.19 -13.39
N ILE A 669 12.11 -5.86 -12.46
CA ILE A 669 12.41 -5.36 -11.13
C ILE A 669 13.82 -5.80 -10.76
N GLY A 670 14.56 -4.92 -10.16
CA GLY A 670 15.82 -5.32 -9.68
C GLY A 670 16.75 -4.18 -9.38
N GLU A 671 17.83 -4.46 -9.05
CA GLU A 671 18.54 -5.10 -8.01
C GLU A 671 17.95 -4.72 -6.63
N ILE A 672 17.65 -5.64 -5.76
CA ILE A 672 17.12 -5.37 -4.42
C ILE A 672 18.10 -5.93 -3.41
N TYR A 673 18.53 -5.11 -2.45
CA TYR A 673 19.27 -5.57 -1.27
C TYR A 673 18.28 -5.85 -0.14
N TRP A 674 18.48 -6.96 0.58
CA TRP A 674 17.54 -7.40 1.61
C TRP A 674 17.97 -7.06 3.04
N ASN A 675 19.23 -6.67 3.22
CA ASN A 675 19.77 -6.27 4.51
C ASN A 675 20.61 -4.99 4.42
N GLU A 676 20.87 -4.37 5.54
CA GLU A 676 21.57 -3.10 5.67
C GLU A 676 23.02 -3.18 5.22
N GLU A 677 23.66 -4.35 5.40
CA GLU A 677 25.05 -4.62 4.98
C GLU A 677 25.20 -4.79 3.46
N ASN A 678 24.08 -4.95 2.74
CA ASN A 678 24.02 -5.27 1.32
C ASN A 678 24.71 -6.61 0.94
N SER A 679 24.81 -7.53 1.89
CA SER A 679 25.41 -8.85 1.67
C SER A 679 24.46 -9.80 0.95
N ILE A 680 23.16 -9.58 1.03
CA ILE A 680 22.11 -10.40 0.43
C ILE A 680 21.34 -9.58 -0.59
N ARG A 681 21.24 -10.09 -1.82
CA ARG A 681 20.57 -9.36 -2.91
C ARG A 681 19.76 -10.28 -3.80
N GLN A 682 18.69 -9.72 -4.34
CA GLN A 682 17.94 -10.22 -5.51
C GLN A 682 18.47 -9.50 -6.76
N PRO A 683 19.08 -10.21 -7.73
CA PRO A 683 19.45 -9.61 -9.01
C PRO A 683 18.22 -9.13 -9.79
N PHE A 684 18.44 -8.33 -10.84
CA PHE A 684 17.36 -7.96 -11.75
C PHE A 684 16.66 -9.18 -12.33
N TYR A 685 15.34 -9.18 -12.33
CA TYR A 685 14.50 -10.22 -12.94
C TYR A 685 13.38 -9.56 -13.77
N ALA A 686 12.88 -10.30 -14.75
CA ALA A 686 11.80 -9.87 -15.62
C ALA A 686 10.72 -10.95 -15.71
N LEU A 687 9.47 -10.53 -15.64
CA LEU A 687 8.28 -11.37 -15.73
C LEU A 687 7.55 -11.05 -17.03
N LEU A 688 7.39 -12.04 -17.89
CA LEU A 688 6.66 -11.92 -19.15
C LEU A 688 5.19 -12.27 -18.95
N GLY A 689 4.32 -11.38 -19.36
CA GLY A 689 2.88 -11.60 -19.46
C GLY A 689 2.39 -11.53 -20.90
N ALA A 690 1.31 -12.24 -21.20
CA ALA A 690 0.63 -12.14 -22.48
C ALA A 690 -0.88 -12.36 -22.30
N SER A 691 -1.67 -11.72 -23.17
CA SER A 691 -3.10 -11.94 -23.23
C SER A 691 -3.66 -11.86 -24.65
N ALA A 692 -4.82 -12.50 -24.83
CA ALA A 692 -5.63 -12.41 -26.05
C ALA A 692 -7.08 -12.15 -25.65
N THR A 693 -7.65 -11.04 -26.11
CA THR A 693 -9.01 -10.60 -25.77
C THR A 693 -9.89 -10.59 -27.01
N LEU A 694 -10.94 -11.38 -27.00
CA LEU A 694 -12.03 -11.36 -27.99
C LEU A 694 -13.15 -10.45 -27.45
N ALA A 695 -13.47 -9.38 -28.17
CA ALA A 695 -14.50 -8.44 -27.75
C ALA A 695 -15.67 -8.40 -28.75
N GLY A 696 -16.89 -8.48 -28.21
CA GLY A 696 -18.15 -8.20 -28.88
C GLY A 696 -18.70 -6.84 -28.45
N GLU A 697 -20.01 -6.65 -28.63
CA GLU A 697 -20.69 -5.43 -28.22
C GLU A 697 -20.85 -5.33 -26.69
N HIS A 698 -21.25 -6.44 -26.08
CA HIS A 698 -21.61 -6.50 -24.66
C HIS A 698 -20.69 -7.40 -23.85
N TYR A 699 -19.67 -8.00 -24.45
CA TYR A 699 -18.76 -8.88 -23.76
C TYR A 699 -17.32 -8.74 -24.23
N ALA A 700 -16.39 -9.10 -23.36
CA ALA A 700 -14.98 -9.32 -23.67
C ALA A 700 -14.51 -10.59 -22.94
N LEU A 701 -14.01 -11.56 -23.71
CA LEU A 701 -13.38 -12.77 -23.19
C LEU A 701 -11.88 -12.66 -23.38
N GLU A 702 -11.16 -12.63 -22.28
CA GLU A 702 -9.71 -12.56 -22.22
C GLU A 702 -9.13 -13.89 -21.74
N LEU A 703 -8.14 -14.40 -22.47
CA LEU A 703 -7.23 -15.45 -22.00
C LEU A 703 -5.90 -14.79 -21.65
N TRP A 704 -5.40 -15.03 -20.45
CA TRP A 704 -4.18 -14.38 -19.96
C TRP A 704 -3.19 -15.35 -19.32
N GLY A 705 -1.91 -15.00 -19.38
CA GLY A 705 -0.82 -15.65 -18.67
C GLY A 705 0.10 -14.62 -18.04
N LYS A 706 0.54 -14.87 -16.81
CA LYS A 706 1.50 -14.05 -16.05
C LYS A 706 2.71 -14.91 -15.75
N ASN A 707 3.92 -14.30 -15.78
CA ASN A 707 5.19 -14.99 -15.60
C ASN A 707 5.27 -16.27 -16.45
N ILE A 708 4.86 -16.19 -17.73
CA ILE A 708 4.77 -17.35 -18.63
C ILE A 708 6.13 -18.01 -18.92
N THR A 709 7.23 -17.32 -18.64
CA THR A 709 8.60 -17.84 -18.71
C THR A 709 9.01 -18.61 -17.45
N ALA A 710 8.14 -18.70 -16.45
CA ALA A 710 8.40 -19.34 -15.14
C ALA A 710 9.70 -18.81 -14.48
N THR A 711 9.98 -17.51 -14.63
CA THR A 711 11.13 -16.86 -14.01
C THR A 711 11.05 -17.01 -12.50
N ARG A 712 12.14 -17.54 -11.91
CA ARG A 712 12.25 -17.70 -10.45
C ARG A 712 12.93 -16.48 -9.84
N TYR A 713 12.35 -15.98 -8.75
CA TYR A 713 12.85 -14.83 -7.99
C TYR A 713 12.40 -14.92 -6.54
N HIS A 714 13.08 -14.18 -5.66
CA HIS A 714 12.64 -14.03 -4.28
C HIS A 714 11.87 -12.71 -4.16
N SER A 715 10.67 -12.79 -3.63
CA SER A 715 9.84 -11.61 -3.37
C SER A 715 10.16 -10.94 -2.04
N PHE A 716 10.78 -11.71 -1.12
CA PHE A 716 11.12 -11.22 0.20
C PHE A 716 12.23 -12.09 0.83
N TYR A 717 13.01 -11.48 1.74
CA TYR A 717 14.09 -12.13 2.48
C TYR A 717 14.30 -11.41 3.81
N PHE A 718 14.50 -12.16 4.91
CA PHE A 718 14.77 -11.61 6.23
C PHE A 718 15.41 -12.64 7.15
N VAL A 719 15.95 -12.17 8.29
CA VAL A 719 16.52 -13.01 9.35
C VAL A 719 15.65 -12.92 10.59
N SER A 720 15.32 -14.06 11.19
CA SER A 720 14.61 -14.18 12.46
C SER A 720 15.21 -15.31 13.29
N ILE A 721 15.46 -15.10 14.58
CA ILE A 721 15.98 -16.09 15.55
C ILE A 721 17.20 -16.85 15.02
N GLY A 722 18.14 -16.11 14.40
CA GLY A 722 19.37 -16.73 13.85
C GLY A 722 19.19 -17.57 12.58
N HIS A 723 17.96 -17.68 12.06
CA HIS A 723 17.64 -18.36 10.82
C HIS A 723 17.30 -17.35 9.71
N THR A 724 17.63 -17.73 8.50
CA THR A 724 17.29 -16.95 7.31
C THR A 724 16.04 -17.51 6.65
N PHE A 725 15.13 -16.62 6.30
CA PHE A 725 13.87 -16.94 5.64
C PHE A 725 13.71 -16.17 4.35
N LEU A 726 13.12 -16.81 3.37
CA LEU A 726 12.79 -16.21 2.09
C LEU A 726 11.37 -16.58 1.65
N GLN A 727 10.78 -15.73 0.82
CA GLN A 727 9.56 -16.05 0.09
C GLN A 727 9.87 -16.08 -1.40
N ARG A 728 9.55 -17.18 -2.04
CA ARG A 728 9.61 -17.28 -3.51
C ARG A 728 8.50 -16.44 -4.12
N GLY A 729 8.80 -15.83 -5.25
CA GLY A 729 7.76 -15.20 -6.07
C GLY A 729 6.86 -16.24 -6.73
N HIS A 730 5.64 -15.84 -7.09
CA HIS A 730 4.69 -16.71 -7.75
C HIS A 730 5.19 -17.21 -9.09
N GLY A 731 4.96 -18.48 -9.38
CA GLY A 731 5.27 -19.15 -10.63
C GLY A 731 4.44 -18.67 -11.81
N ALA A 732 4.47 -19.42 -12.90
CA ALA A 732 3.63 -19.16 -14.05
C ALA A 732 2.16 -19.39 -13.72
N THR A 733 1.30 -18.41 -13.98
CA THR A 733 -0.15 -18.51 -13.79
C THR A 733 -0.89 -18.18 -15.08
N MET A 734 -2.04 -18.78 -15.28
CA MET A 734 -2.91 -18.54 -16.43
C MET A 734 -4.37 -18.56 -16.03
N GLY A 735 -5.20 -17.93 -16.84
CA GLY A 735 -6.63 -17.90 -16.59
C GLY A 735 -7.43 -17.29 -17.73
N ALA A 736 -8.73 -17.20 -17.48
CA ALA A 736 -9.69 -16.60 -18.37
C ALA A 736 -10.58 -15.61 -17.61
N THR A 737 -10.85 -14.47 -18.22
CA THR A 737 -11.73 -13.41 -17.68
C THR A 737 -12.82 -13.10 -18.69
N LEU A 738 -14.07 -13.19 -18.25
CA LEU A 738 -15.23 -12.74 -19.00
C LEU A 738 -15.77 -11.45 -18.37
N ARG A 739 -15.81 -10.39 -19.17
CA ARG A 739 -16.42 -9.10 -18.81
C ARG A 739 -17.70 -8.93 -19.61
N LEU A 740 -18.79 -8.59 -18.95
CA LEU A 740 -20.08 -8.29 -19.55
C LEU A 740 -20.46 -6.84 -19.24
N ASN A 741 -20.95 -6.13 -20.25
CA ASN A 741 -21.38 -4.72 -20.15
C ASN A 741 -22.73 -4.55 -20.87
N PHE A 742 -23.76 -4.11 -20.15
CA PHE A 742 -25.12 -3.94 -20.65
C PHE A 742 -25.64 -2.52 -20.39
#